data_8db3c89bed6bd8b3a0db807539311d30
#
_entry.id   8db3c89bed6bd8b3a0db807539311d30
#
_cell.length_a   1.000
_cell.length_b   1.000
_cell.length_c   1.000
_cell.angle_alpha   90.00
_cell.angle_beta   90.00
_cell.angle_gamma   90.00
#
_symmetry.space_group_name_H-M   'P 1'
#
loop_
_entity.id
_entity.type
_entity.pdbx_description
1 polymer ?
#
loop_
_entity_poly.entity_id
_entity_poly.type
_entity_poly.pdbx_seq_one_letter_code
_entity_poly.pdbx_strand_id
1 'polypeptide(L)'
;MQKGNIGVTTENIFPVIKKFLYSDHEIFLRELVSNAVDATQKLKTLSSIGEFKGEVGDLTVHVSLGKDTITVSDHGIGLTAEEIDKYINQIAFSGANDFLEKYKNDANAIIGHFGLGFYSAFMVAKKVEIITKSYREGAQAVKWTCDGSPEFTIEDTDKAERGTDIVLYIDDDCKEFLEEARISSLLKKYCGFLPIPVAFGKKKEWKDGKQVETAEDNIINDSNPLWTLKPSELKDEDYKKFYRDLYPMSDEPLFWIHLNVDYPFHLTGILYFPKVKSNIELNKNKIQLYCNQVYVTDSVEGIVPDFLTLLHGVLDSPDIPLNVSRSYLQSDANVKKISTYITKKVSDRLQSIFKNDRKQFEEKWNDLKIFINYGMLTQEDFYDRAKDFALFTDTDSKYYTFEEYKTLIKDSQTDKDGNLIYLYANNKDEQYSYIEAATNKGYNVLLMDGQLDIAVVSMLEQKFEKVRFTRVDSDIIDNLIVKEDKKNEALEAGKQEVLSSIFKSQLPKMDKTEFNITAQALGENATPIMITQSEYMRRMKEMANIQAGMSFYGEMPDMFNLVLNSDHKLVKEVLADEDKECAAAVAPVQAEMDEVNKQRTDLKKKQEGKKDEDIPTAEKDKVNELDKKWDELKTQKEGIFADYAAKNKVVRQLIDLALLQNGMLKGEALNNFVKRSIDLIK
;
A
#
# COMPACT_ATOMS: atom_id res chain seq x y z
N MET A 1 -18.38 -26.23 -50.07
CA MET A 1 -18.51 -25.52 -48.80
C MET A 1 -19.38 -26.38 -47.91
N GLN A 2 -18.80 -26.97 -46.85
CA GLN A 2 -19.55 -27.86 -45.96
C GLN A 2 -19.99 -27.00 -44.78
N LYS A 3 -21.30 -26.95 -44.52
CA LYS A 3 -21.88 -26.28 -43.32
C LYS A 3 -22.31 -27.36 -42.34
N GLY A 4 -21.95 -27.26 -41.11
CA GLY A 4 -22.37 -28.13 -40.01
C GLY A 4 -22.60 -27.34 -38.75
N ASN A 5 -23.31 -27.89 -37.79
CA ASN A 5 -23.51 -27.32 -36.46
C ASN A 5 -22.47 -27.92 -35.51
N ILE A 6 -21.92 -27.07 -34.63
CA ILE A 6 -21.11 -27.52 -33.50
C ILE A 6 -22.06 -28.11 -32.47
N GLY A 7 -21.91 -29.39 -32.15
CA GLY A 7 -22.72 -30.08 -31.16
C GLY A 7 -21.95 -30.25 -29.85
N VAL A 8 -22.66 -30.23 -28.75
CA VAL A 8 -22.13 -30.55 -27.40
C VAL A 8 -22.92 -31.75 -26.88
N THR A 9 -22.19 -32.77 -26.42
CA THR A 9 -22.81 -33.93 -25.74
C THR A 9 -22.79 -33.73 -24.25
N THR A 10 -23.86 -34.03 -23.56
CA THR A 10 -24.04 -33.87 -22.12
C THR A 10 -23.02 -34.67 -21.34
N GLU A 11 -22.63 -35.86 -21.81
CA GLU A 11 -21.59 -36.72 -21.22
C GLU A 11 -20.25 -36.03 -21.10
N ASN A 12 -19.90 -35.09 -21.99
CA ASN A 12 -18.65 -34.40 -22.00
C ASN A 12 -18.68 -33.08 -21.18
N ILE A 13 -19.86 -32.46 -21.08
CA ILE A 13 -19.98 -31.14 -20.46
C ILE A 13 -20.08 -31.20 -18.92
N PHE A 14 -20.73 -32.25 -18.36
CA PHE A 14 -20.88 -32.45 -16.92
C PHE A 14 -19.52 -32.52 -16.19
N PRO A 15 -18.52 -33.30 -16.64
CA PRO A 15 -17.19 -33.31 -16.05
C PRO A 15 -16.47 -31.98 -16.13
N VAL A 16 -16.71 -31.19 -17.19
CA VAL A 16 -16.14 -29.85 -17.36
C VAL A 16 -16.74 -28.87 -16.35
N ILE A 17 -18.08 -28.91 -16.19
CA ILE A 17 -18.78 -28.10 -15.19
C ILE A 17 -18.27 -28.46 -13.79
N LYS A 18 -18.21 -29.76 -13.46
CA LYS A 18 -17.78 -30.24 -12.12
C LYS A 18 -16.32 -29.88 -11.78
N LYS A 19 -15.40 -29.86 -12.76
CA LYS A 19 -13.97 -29.70 -12.52
C LYS A 19 -13.42 -28.32 -12.85
N PHE A 20 -14.04 -27.57 -13.76
CA PHE A 20 -13.41 -26.37 -14.34
C PHE A 20 -14.27 -25.10 -14.28
N LEU A 21 -15.59 -25.22 -14.10
CA LEU A 21 -16.45 -24.04 -14.09
C LEU A 21 -16.32 -23.23 -12.80
N TYR A 22 -16.09 -23.90 -11.69
CA TYR A 22 -15.96 -23.31 -10.37
C TYR A 22 -14.65 -23.77 -9.72
N SER A 23 -13.87 -22.81 -9.27
CA SER A 23 -12.58 -23.07 -8.60
C SER A 23 -12.73 -23.54 -7.15
N ASP A 24 -13.91 -23.32 -6.57
CA ASP A 24 -14.17 -23.59 -5.15
C ASP A 24 -15.54 -24.27 -4.98
N HIS A 25 -15.56 -25.38 -4.27
CA HIS A 25 -16.79 -26.14 -3.98
C HIS A 25 -17.79 -25.34 -3.12
N GLU A 26 -17.32 -24.43 -2.27
CA GLU A 26 -18.18 -23.61 -1.40
C GLU A 26 -19.25 -22.82 -2.17
N ILE A 27 -19.00 -22.51 -3.42
CA ILE A 27 -19.86 -21.69 -4.29
C ILE A 27 -21.24 -22.31 -4.50
N PHE A 28 -21.39 -23.65 -4.37
CA PHE A 28 -22.68 -24.32 -4.54
C PHE A 28 -23.78 -23.70 -3.68
N LEU A 29 -23.46 -23.38 -2.43
CA LEU A 29 -24.44 -22.83 -1.49
C LEU A 29 -24.88 -21.42 -1.90
N ARG A 30 -23.93 -20.58 -2.31
CA ARG A 30 -24.23 -19.24 -2.84
C ARG A 30 -25.19 -19.32 -4.05
N GLU A 31 -24.89 -20.18 -5.01
CA GLU A 31 -25.68 -20.28 -6.25
C GLU A 31 -27.10 -20.80 -5.96
N LEU A 32 -27.24 -21.81 -5.11
CA LEU A 32 -28.56 -22.36 -4.79
C LEU A 32 -29.42 -21.39 -3.97
N VAL A 33 -28.84 -20.73 -2.96
CA VAL A 33 -29.58 -19.74 -2.16
C VAL A 33 -29.91 -18.52 -3.02
N SER A 34 -29.02 -18.08 -3.91
CA SER A 34 -29.31 -16.99 -4.86
C SER A 34 -30.47 -17.33 -5.80
N ASN A 35 -30.54 -18.58 -6.30
CA ASN A 35 -31.67 -19.03 -7.15
C ASN A 35 -33.00 -19.02 -6.36
N ALA A 36 -32.98 -19.43 -5.09
CA ALA A 36 -34.14 -19.38 -4.21
C ALA A 36 -34.62 -17.93 -3.95
N VAL A 37 -33.67 -17.02 -3.73
CA VAL A 37 -33.93 -15.58 -3.62
C VAL A 37 -34.52 -15.03 -4.91
N ASP A 38 -33.98 -15.37 -6.07
CA ASP A 38 -34.51 -14.94 -7.37
C ASP A 38 -35.96 -15.45 -7.63
N ALA A 39 -36.24 -16.72 -7.30
CA ALA A 39 -37.58 -17.26 -7.40
C ALA A 39 -38.58 -16.49 -6.54
N THR A 40 -38.14 -16.09 -5.33
CA THR A 40 -38.92 -15.30 -4.38
C THR A 40 -39.11 -13.85 -4.85
N GLN A 41 -38.05 -13.21 -5.38
CA GLN A 41 -38.13 -11.84 -5.92
C GLN A 41 -39.08 -11.79 -7.15
N LYS A 42 -39.02 -12.80 -8.03
CA LYS A 42 -39.97 -12.91 -9.15
C LYS A 42 -41.40 -12.93 -8.67
N LEU A 43 -41.71 -13.69 -7.60
CA LEU A 43 -43.04 -13.71 -7.02
C LEU A 43 -43.48 -12.34 -6.48
N LYS A 44 -42.58 -11.64 -5.76
CA LYS A 44 -42.83 -10.27 -5.26
C LYS A 44 -43.14 -9.33 -6.43
N THR A 45 -42.39 -9.40 -7.51
CA THR A 45 -42.62 -8.58 -8.70
C THR A 45 -43.99 -8.91 -9.33
N LEU A 46 -44.31 -10.18 -9.52
CA LEU A 46 -45.64 -10.60 -10.05
C LEU A 46 -46.78 -10.14 -9.17
N SER A 47 -46.61 -10.15 -7.87
CA SER A 47 -47.60 -9.64 -6.91
C SER A 47 -47.77 -8.12 -7.01
N SER A 48 -46.65 -7.37 -7.09
CA SER A 48 -46.68 -5.90 -7.17
C SER A 48 -47.36 -5.37 -8.45
N ILE A 49 -47.23 -6.07 -9.57
CA ILE A 49 -47.88 -5.73 -10.85
C ILE A 49 -49.28 -6.34 -11.01
N GLY A 50 -49.76 -7.13 -9.99
CA GLY A 50 -51.09 -7.72 -10.01
C GLY A 50 -51.24 -8.96 -10.88
N GLU A 51 -50.18 -9.57 -11.41
CA GLU A 51 -50.22 -10.86 -12.13
C GLU A 51 -50.38 -12.05 -11.17
N PHE A 52 -49.92 -11.89 -9.91
CA PHE A 52 -50.20 -12.88 -8.84
C PHE A 52 -51.20 -12.28 -7.85
N LYS A 53 -52.36 -12.95 -7.70
CA LYS A 53 -53.47 -12.52 -6.87
C LYS A 53 -53.60 -13.28 -5.54
N GLY A 54 -52.76 -14.28 -5.31
CA GLY A 54 -52.73 -15.05 -4.08
C GLY A 54 -52.05 -14.31 -2.93
N GLU A 55 -52.15 -14.86 -1.73
CA GLU A 55 -51.37 -14.37 -0.60
C GLU A 55 -49.87 -14.69 -0.79
N VAL A 56 -49.05 -13.67 -0.65
CA VAL A 56 -47.60 -13.84 -0.77
C VAL A 56 -47.03 -14.67 0.38
N GLY A 57 -47.57 -14.52 1.61
CA GLY A 57 -47.20 -15.31 2.77
C GLY A 57 -45.74 -15.05 3.21
N ASP A 58 -45.15 -16.05 3.89
CA ASP A 58 -43.75 -16.01 4.28
C ASP A 58 -42.85 -16.27 3.06
N LEU A 59 -41.90 -15.37 2.87
CA LEU A 59 -40.95 -15.41 1.77
C LEU A 59 -39.53 -15.82 2.21
N THR A 60 -39.37 -16.23 3.45
CA THR A 60 -38.08 -16.65 4.00
C THR A 60 -37.55 -17.89 3.24
N VAL A 61 -36.31 -17.81 2.79
CA VAL A 61 -35.56 -18.95 2.24
C VAL A 61 -34.98 -19.73 3.43
N HIS A 62 -35.23 -21.04 3.46
CA HIS A 62 -34.75 -21.90 4.52
C HIS A 62 -33.63 -22.81 4.03
N VAL A 63 -32.53 -22.86 4.80
CA VAL A 63 -31.46 -23.83 4.63
C VAL A 63 -31.49 -24.78 5.85
N SER A 64 -31.49 -26.08 5.60
CA SER A 64 -31.54 -27.08 6.65
C SER A 64 -30.58 -28.24 6.40
N LEU A 65 -30.07 -28.83 7.47
CA LEU A 65 -29.22 -30.02 7.45
C LEU A 65 -30.03 -31.24 7.89
N GLY A 66 -29.99 -32.30 7.05
CA GLY A 66 -30.40 -33.63 7.43
C GLY A 66 -29.17 -34.49 7.82
N LYS A 67 -29.38 -35.79 7.95
CA LYS A 67 -28.29 -36.71 8.31
C LYS A 67 -27.17 -36.72 7.26
N ASP A 68 -27.56 -36.83 5.98
CA ASP A 68 -26.65 -36.89 4.83
C ASP A 68 -27.07 -35.89 3.73
N THR A 69 -27.89 -34.91 4.07
CA THR A 69 -28.50 -33.99 3.10
C THR A 69 -28.41 -32.54 3.54
N ILE A 70 -28.36 -31.68 2.53
CA ILE A 70 -28.59 -30.23 2.69
C ILE A 70 -29.85 -29.91 1.87
N THR A 71 -30.79 -29.16 2.45
CA THR A 71 -31.99 -28.73 1.75
C THR A 71 -32.04 -27.21 1.70
N VAL A 72 -32.29 -26.65 0.52
CA VAL A 72 -32.58 -25.23 0.28
C VAL A 72 -34.02 -25.13 -0.17
N SER A 73 -34.87 -24.42 0.59
CA SER A 73 -36.31 -24.30 0.36
C SER A 73 -36.70 -22.84 0.18
N ASP A 74 -37.51 -22.57 -0.86
CA ASP A 74 -38.13 -21.26 -1.09
C ASP A 74 -39.66 -21.38 -1.25
N HIS A 75 -40.34 -20.26 -1.06
CA HIS A 75 -41.79 -20.10 -1.33
C HIS A 75 -42.02 -19.15 -2.53
N GLY A 76 -41.09 -19.16 -3.49
CA GLY A 76 -41.12 -18.34 -4.71
C GLY A 76 -42.12 -18.83 -5.75
N ILE A 77 -41.81 -18.60 -7.02
CA ILE A 77 -42.68 -18.93 -8.15
C ILE A 77 -42.83 -20.44 -8.41
N GLY A 78 -41.92 -21.29 -7.89
CA GLY A 78 -41.84 -22.70 -8.22
C GLY A 78 -41.71 -22.97 -9.73
N LEU A 79 -41.79 -24.25 -10.14
CA LEU A 79 -41.64 -24.69 -11.53
C LEU A 79 -42.75 -25.69 -11.89
N THR A 80 -43.20 -25.69 -13.15
CA THR A 80 -43.95 -26.78 -13.75
C THR A 80 -43.01 -27.84 -14.36
N ALA A 81 -43.52 -29.00 -14.74
CA ALA A 81 -42.71 -30.02 -15.42
C ALA A 81 -42.07 -29.51 -16.72
N GLU A 82 -42.80 -28.71 -17.50
CA GLU A 82 -42.30 -28.09 -18.74
C GLU A 82 -41.23 -27.01 -18.43
N GLU A 83 -41.36 -26.30 -17.33
CA GLU A 83 -40.36 -25.31 -16.89
C GLU A 83 -39.09 -25.99 -16.40
N ILE A 84 -39.19 -27.16 -15.75
CA ILE A 84 -38.02 -27.98 -15.40
C ILE A 84 -37.30 -28.43 -16.69
N ASP A 85 -38.04 -28.94 -17.68
CA ASP A 85 -37.43 -29.35 -18.93
C ASP A 85 -36.72 -28.20 -19.66
N LYS A 86 -37.30 -27.01 -19.60
CA LYS A 86 -36.74 -25.83 -20.25
C LYS A 86 -35.54 -25.20 -19.49
N TYR A 87 -35.59 -25.09 -18.14
CA TYR A 87 -34.67 -24.30 -17.36
C TYR A 87 -33.68 -25.13 -16.51
N ILE A 88 -33.98 -26.41 -16.26
CA ILE A 88 -33.11 -27.32 -15.52
C ILE A 88 -32.45 -28.33 -16.46
N ASN A 89 -33.16 -28.90 -17.40
CA ASN A 89 -32.61 -29.92 -18.31
C ASN A 89 -31.82 -29.32 -19.48
N GLN A 90 -31.88 -27.99 -19.70
CA GLN A 90 -31.09 -27.31 -20.73
C GLN A 90 -29.97 -26.51 -20.08
N ILE A 91 -28.75 -27.00 -20.23
CA ILE A 91 -27.54 -26.35 -19.67
C ILE A 91 -27.33 -24.98 -20.32
N ALA A 92 -26.98 -23.98 -19.54
CA ALA A 92 -26.75 -22.58 -19.94
C ALA A 92 -28.00 -21.86 -20.49
N PHE A 93 -29.19 -22.33 -20.12
CA PHE A 93 -30.46 -21.68 -20.43
C PHE A 93 -31.03 -21.05 -19.14
N SER A 94 -31.22 -19.73 -19.11
CA SER A 94 -31.69 -19.02 -17.92
C SER A 94 -33.09 -18.45 -18.12
N GLY A 95 -34.02 -18.80 -17.22
CA GLY A 95 -35.32 -18.16 -17.13
C GLY A 95 -35.30 -16.73 -16.62
N ALA A 96 -34.13 -16.24 -16.19
CA ALA A 96 -33.91 -14.84 -15.80
C ALA A 96 -34.04 -13.91 -17.02
N ASN A 97 -33.44 -14.28 -18.15
CA ASN A 97 -33.51 -13.47 -19.38
C ASN A 97 -34.92 -13.28 -19.89
N ASP A 98 -35.72 -14.37 -19.92
CA ASP A 98 -37.14 -14.33 -20.33
C ASP A 98 -37.94 -13.39 -19.41
N PHE A 99 -37.62 -13.39 -18.10
CA PHE A 99 -38.28 -12.56 -17.12
C PHE A 99 -37.84 -11.08 -17.25
N LEU A 100 -36.54 -10.82 -17.43
CA LEU A 100 -36.00 -9.49 -17.65
C LEU A 100 -36.52 -8.82 -18.92
N GLU A 101 -36.67 -9.57 -20.00
CA GLU A 101 -37.26 -9.05 -21.26
C GLU A 101 -38.72 -8.67 -21.09
N LYS A 102 -39.49 -9.45 -20.33
CA LYS A 102 -40.92 -9.21 -20.08
C LYS A 102 -41.18 -8.05 -19.12
N TYR A 103 -40.29 -7.85 -18.10
CA TYR A 103 -40.51 -6.94 -16.99
C TYR A 103 -39.37 -5.90 -16.83
N LYS A 104 -38.95 -5.28 -17.93
CA LYS A 104 -37.74 -4.41 -18.03
C LYS A 104 -37.60 -3.32 -17.00
N ASN A 105 -38.69 -2.82 -16.42
CA ASN A 105 -38.64 -1.68 -15.46
C ASN A 105 -38.48 -2.12 -14.00
N ASP A 106 -38.72 -3.40 -13.67
CA ASP A 106 -38.77 -3.90 -12.30
C ASP A 106 -37.73 -5.01 -12.03
N ALA A 107 -36.93 -5.32 -13.03
CA ALA A 107 -36.15 -6.55 -13.12
C ALA A 107 -34.68 -6.42 -12.69
N ASN A 108 -34.24 -5.25 -12.20
CA ASN A 108 -32.85 -5.01 -11.80
C ASN A 108 -32.38 -5.83 -10.57
N ALA A 109 -33.30 -6.53 -9.91
CA ALA A 109 -33.03 -7.28 -8.68
C ALA A 109 -32.73 -8.78 -8.91
N ILE A 110 -32.65 -9.26 -10.17
CA ILE A 110 -32.39 -10.67 -10.45
C ILE A 110 -30.88 -10.94 -10.46
N ILE A 111 -30.49 -11.97 -9.72
CA ILE A 111 -29.11 -12.34 -9.45
C ILE A 111 -28.55 -13.28 -10.53
N GLY A 112 -29.34 -14.29 -10.95
CA GLY A 112 -28.89 -15.37 -11.84
C GLY A 112 -29.06 -15.05 -13.33
N HIS A 113 -27.97 -15.02 -14.10
CA HIS A 113 -27.99 -14.70 -15.54
C HIS A 113 -27.50 -15.83 -16.44
N PHE A 114 -26.70 -16.78 -15.95
CA PHE A 114 -25.95 -17.72 -16.81
C PHE A 114 -26.60 -19.08 -17.00
N GLY A 115 -27.62 -19.46 -16.22
CA GLY A 115 -28.27 -20.77 -16.29
C GLY A 115 -27.35 -21.96 -15.95
N LEU A 116 -26.27 -21.70 -15.19
CA LEU A 116 -25.27 -22.70 -14.80
C LEU A 116 -25.17 -22.90 -13.28
N GLY A 117 -25.66 -21.95 -12.48
CA GLY A 117 -25.50 -21.93 -11.03
C GLY A 117 -26.07 -23.17 -10.34
N PHE A 118 -27.23 -23.69 -10.82
CA PHE A 118 -27.84 -24.92 -10.29
C PHE A 118 -26.89 -26.12 -10.35
N TYR A 119 -26.14 -26.26 -11.44
CA TYR A 119 -25.26 -27.43 -11.64
C TYR A 119 -24.08 -27.47 -10.68
N SER A 120 -23.77 -26.37 -9.94
CA SER A 120 -22.80 -26.37 -8.87
C SER A 120 -23.16 -27.35 -7.73
N ALA A 121 -24.43 -27.71 -7.61
CA ALA A 121 -24.91 -28.74 -6.67
C ALA A 121 -24.17 -30.08 -6.84
N PHE A 122 -23.86 -30.47 -8.08
CA PHE A 122 -23.17 -31.73 -8.38
C PHE A 122 -21.66 -31.71 -8.07
N MET A 123 -21.13 -30.59 -7.63
CA MET A 123 -19.75 -30.53 -7.10
C MET A 123 -19.64 -31.18 -5.72
N VAL A 124 -20.72 -31.17 -4.95
CA VAL A 124 -20.77 -31.63 -3.55
C VAL A 124 -21.74 -32.77 -3.29
N ALA A 125 -22.67 -32.99 -4.25
CA ALA A 125 -23.74 -33.99 -4.09
C ALA A 125 -23.60 -35.13 -5.09
N LYS A 126 -23.80 -36.37 -4.61
CA LYS A 126 -23.95 -37.59 -5.45
C LYS A 126 -25.32 -37.76 -6.03
N LYS A 127 -26.30 -37.05 -5.51
CA LYS A 127 -27.69 -37.05 -6.02
C LYS A 127 -28.36 -35.73 -5.63
N VAL A 128 -29.16 -35.18 -6.53
CA VAL A 128 -29.95 -33.96 -6.30
C VAL A 128 -31.41 -34.26 -6.60
N GLU A 129 -32.31 -33.81 -5.72
CA GLU A 129 -33.75 -33.84 -5.93
C GLU A 129 -34.29 -32.40 -5.92
N ILE A 130 -35.19 -32.08 -6.84
CA ILE A 130 -35.98 -30.85 -6.87
C ILE A 130 -37.45 -31.23 -6.65
N ILE A 131 -38.06 -30.75 -5.58
CA ILE A 131 -39.50 -30.93 -5.29
C ILE A 131 -40.12 -29.54 -5.42
N THR A 132 -40.98 -29.36 -6.42
CA THR A 132 -41.47 -28.03 -6.77
C THR A 132 -42.92 -27.98 -7.15
N LYS A 133 -43.58 -26.85 -6.87
CA LYS A 133 -44.94 -26.54 -7.27
C LYS A 133 -45.03 -25.09 -7.73
N SER A 134 -45.48 -24.89 -8.96
CA SER A 134 -45.64 -23.56 -9.55
C SER A 134 -46.72 -22.73 -8.82
N TYR A 135 -46.57 -21.42 -8.83
CA TYR A 135 -47.56 -20.45 -8.34
C TYR A 135 -48.84 -20.40 -9.15
N ARG A 136 -48.84 -21.00 -10.35
CA ARG A 136 -49.97 -20.99 -11.27
C ARG A 136 -51.11 -21.83 -10.72
N GLU A 137 -52.31 -21.30 -10.86
CA GLU A 137 -53.52 -21.99 -10.39
C GLU A 137 -53.68 -23.36 -11.07
N GLY A 138 -53.93 -24.41 -10.27
CA GLY A 138 -54.08 -25.79 -10.76
C GLY A 138 -52.78 -26.51 -11.11
N ALA A 139 -51.59 -25.89 -10.85
CA ALA A 139 -50.31 -26.55 -11.12
C ALA A 139 -50.10 -27.79 -10.27
N GLN A 140 -49.73 -28.92 -10.92
CA GLN A 140 -49.32 -30.15 -10.26
C GLN A 140 -47.92 -30.01 -9.69
N ALA A 141 -47.69 -30.55 -8.47
CA ALA A 141 -46.39 -30.63 -7.89
C ALA A 141 -45.58 -31.78 -8.54
N VAL A 142 -44.30 -31.55 -8.77
CA VAL A 142 -43.41 -32.52 -9.43
C VAL A 142 -42.12 -32.70 -8.68
N LYS A 143 -41.56 -33.90 -8.78
CA LYS A 143 -40.24 -34.23 -8.25
C LYS A 143 -39.32 -34.62 -9.37
N TRP A 144 -38.22 -33.92 -9.54
CA TRP A 144 -37.13 -34.21 -10.45
C TRP A 144 -35.96 -34.83 -9.67
N THR A 145 -35.30 -35.82 -10.22
CA THR A 145 -34.14 -36.49 -9.60
C THR A 145 -33.06 -36.77 -10.62
N CYS A 146 -31.79 -36.47 -10.23
CA CYS A 146 -30.62 -36.78 -11.03
C CYS A 146 -29.43 -37.13 -10.09
N ASP A 147 -28.61 -38.08 -10.51
CA ASP A 147 -27.40 -38.53 -9.80
C ASP A 147 -26.11 -37.97 -10.39
N GLY A 148 -26.21 -36.92 -11.24
CA GLY A 148 -25.07 -36.31 -11.91
C GLY A 148 -24.66 -37.02 -13.21
N SER A 149 -25.41 -38.06 -13.61
CA SER A 149 -25.39 -38.61 -14.99
C SER A 149 -26.25 -37.74 -15.93
N PRO A 150 -26.18 -37.94 -17.27
CA PRO A 150 -27.06 -37.25 -18.21
C PRO A 150 -28.55 -37.62 -18.07
N GLU A 151 -28.86 -38.63 -17.28
CA GLU A 151 -30.21 -39.14 -17.08
C GLU A 151 -30.89 -38.48 -15.89
N PHE A 152 -32.16 -38.18 -15.99
CA PHE A 152 -33.02 -37.68 -14.94
C PHE A 152 -34.38 -38.37 -14.93
N THR A 153 -35.09 -38.26 -13.83
CA THR A 153 -36.48 -38.68 -13.72
C THR A 153 -37.36 -37.53 -13.25
N ILE A 154 -38.60 -37.46 -13.79
CA ILE A 154 -39.62 -36.53 -13.28
C ILE A 154 -40.85 -37.38 -12.93
N GLU A 155 -41.37 -37.19 -11.74
CA GLU A 155 -42.58 -37.88 -11.23
C GLU A 155 -43.52 -36.89 -10.54
N ASP A 156 -44.81 -37.17 -10.53
CA ASP A 156 -45.78 -36.40 -9.75
C ASP A 156 -45.53 -36.62 -8.26
N THR A 157 -45.72 -35.56 -7.45
CA THR A 157 -45.51 -35.63 -6.03
C THR A 157 -46.53 -34.78 -5.28
N ASP A 158 -46.59 -34.95 -3.94
CA ASP A 158 -47.45 -34.17 -3.08
C ASP A 158 -46.63 -33.05 -2.43
N LYS A 159 -46.79 -31.81 -2.91
CA LYS A 159 -46.33 -30.59 -2.26
C LYS A 159 -47.50 -29.65 -2.11
N ALA A 160 -47.86 -29.35 -0.84
CA ALA A 160 -49.02 -28.53 -0.53
C ALA A 160 -48.86 -27.09 -1.00
N GLU A 161 -47.74 -26.49 -0.72
CA GLU A 161 -47.44 -25.06 -0.94
C GLU A 161 -46.61 -24.88 -2.22
N ARG A 162 -46.74 -23.68 -2.86
CA ARG A 162 -45.89 -23.28 -3.95
C ARG A 162 -44.43 -23.13 -3.50
N GLY A 163 -43.49 -23.12 -4.44
CA GLY A 163 -42.06 -22.95 -4.19
C GLY A 163 -41.26 -24.19 -4.52
N THR A 164 -40.00 -24.19 -4.15
CA THR A 164 -39.06 -25.25 -4.54
C THR A 164 -38.20 -25.67 -3.34
N ASP A 165 -38.06 -26.98 -3.14
CA ASP A 165 -37.12 -27.60 -2.25
C ASP A 165 -36.04 -28.29 -3.10
N ILE A 166 -34.78 -27.88 -2.93
CA ILE A 166 -33.61 -28.54 -3.54
C ILE A 166 -32.92 -29.36 -2.48
N VAL A 167 -32.93 -30.68 -2.62
CA VAL A 167 -32.33 -31.62 -1.68
C VAL A 167 -31.06 -32.20 -2.26
N LEU A 168 -29.95 -31.94 -1.60
CA LEU A 168 -28.60 -32.37 -1.95
C LEU A 168 -28.22 -33.58 -1.09
N TYR A 169 -28.00 -34.74 -1.68
CA TYR A 169 -27.40 -35.89 -1.01
C TYR A 169 -25.91 -35.80 -1.11
N ILE A 170 -25.25 -35.41 -0.03
CA ILE A 170 -23.85 -35.02 0.00
C ILE A 170 -22.96 -36.23 -0.28
N ASP A 171 -21.93 -36.00 -1.10
CA ASP A 171 -20.89 -37.00 -1.42
C ASP A 171 -20.02 -37.28 -0.21
N ASP A 172 -19.47 -38.49 -0.12
CA ASP A 172 -18.62 -38.89 1.00
C ASP A 172 -17.35 -38.03 1.15
N ASP A 173 -16.83 -37.51 0.06
CA ASP A 173 -15.66 -36.62 0.03
C ASP A 173 -15.99 -35.16 0.44
N CYS A 174 -17.28 -34.83 0.57
CA CYS A 174 -17.76 -33.48 0.84
C CYS A 174 -18.51 -33.35 2.19
N LYS A 175 -18.31 -34.30 3.12
CA LYS A 175 -19.00 -34.35 4.42
C LYS A 175 -18.77 -33.14 5.32
N GLU A 176 -17.73 -32.36 5.08
CA GLU A 176 -17.50 -31.08 5.78
C GLU A 176 -18.71 -30.13 5.67
N PHE A 177 -19.46 -30.18 4.58
CA PHE A 177 -20.66 -29.37 4.37
C PHE A 177 -21.88 -29.86 5.15
N LEU A 178 -21.82 -30.97 5.85
CA LEU A 178 -22.85 -31.42 6.79
C LEU A 178 -22.64 -30.83 8.22
N GLU A 179 -21.54 -30.11 8.44
CA GLU A 179 -21.26 -29.46 9.70
C GLU A 179 -21.99 -28.10 9.81
N GLU A 180 -22.79 -27.92 10.89
CA GLU A 180 -23.58 -26.69 11.14
C GLU A 180 -22.68 -25.43 11.10
N ALA A 181 -21.52 -25.50 11.73
CA ALA A 181 -20.57 -24.37 11.79
C ALA A 181 -20.07 -23.98 10.40
N ARG A 182 -19.81 -24.98 9.54
CA ARG A 182 -19.34 -24.78 8.17
C ARG A 182 -20.38 -24.07 7.31
N ILE A 183 -21.61 -24.59 7.30
CA ILE A 183 -22.73 -23.99 6.56
C ILE A 183 -23.07 -22.59 7.08
N SER A 184 -23.10 -22.40 8.41
CA SER A 184 -23.33 -21.08 9.00
C SER A 184 -22.29 -20.05 8.55
N SER A 185 -21.02 -20.44 8.52
CA SER A 185 -19.93 -19.57 8.06
C SER A 185 -20.09 -19.20 6.57
N LEU A 186 -20.42 -20.18 5.72
CA LEU A 186 -20.62 -19.96 4.29
C LEU A 186 -21.83 -19.08 4.00
N LEU A 187 -22.97 -19.32 4.70
CA LEU A 187 -24.15 -18.47 4.56
C LEU A 187 -23.88 -17.03 4.97
N LYS A 188 -23.16 -16.80 6.07
CA LYS A 188 -22.75 -15.45 6.48
C LYS A 188 -21.84 -14.79 5.45
N LYS A 189 -20.87 -15.54 4.90
CA LYS A 189 -19.93 -15.03 3.89
C LYS A 189 -20.63 -14.64 2.60
N TYR A 190 -21.42 -15.54 2.04
CA TYR A 190 -21.95 -15.38 0.69
C TYR A 190 -23.35 -14.77 0.64
N CYS A 191 -24.15 -14.97 1.67
CA CYS A 191 -25.57 -14.66 1.69
C CYS A 191 -25.94 -13.60 2.72
N GLY A 192 -24.97 -13.04 3.45
CA GLY A 192 -25.16 -12.14 4.60
C GLY A 192 -25.97 -10.87 4.34
N PHE A 193 -26.13 -10.49 3.06
CA PHE A 193 -26.87 -9.28 2.68
C PHE A 193 -27.88 -9.48 1.57
N LEU A 194 -28.27 -10.72 1.29
CA LEU A 194 -29.30 -11.02 0.30
C LEU A 194 -30.63 -10.31 0.61
N PRO A 195 -31.40 -9.85 -0.42
CA PRO A 195 -32.59 -9.01 -0.24
C PRO A 195 -33.82 -9.74 0.27
N ILE A 196 -33.73 -11.04 0.50
CA ILE A 196 -34.75 -11.90 1.07
C ILE A 196 -34.20 -12.51 2.35
N PRO A 197 -34.98 -12.61 3.44
CA PRO A 197 -34.54 -13.30 4.66
C PRO A 197 -34.12 -14.73 4.39
N VAL A 198 -32.99 -15.13 4.92
CA VAL A 198 -32.44 -16.49 4.84
C VAL A 198 -32.36 -17.04 6.27
N ALA A 199 -33.05 -18.13 6.51
CA ALA A 199 -33.08 -18.81 7.81
C ALA A 199 -32.17 -20.04 7.79
N PHE A 200 -31.37 -20.20 8.84
CA PHE A 200 -30.61 -21.43 9.08
C PHE A 200 -30.73 -21.85 10.54
N GLY A 201 -31.50 -22.93 10.77
CA GLY A 201 -31.82 -23.40 12.11
C GLY A 201 -32.78 -22.49 12.87
N LYS A 202 -32.86 -22.69 14.17
CA LYS A 202 -33.69 -21.90 15.10
C LYS A 202 -32.82 -20.99 15.95
N LYS A 203 -33.36 -19.87 16.43
CA LYS A 203 -32.69 -19.00 17.41
C LYS A 203 -32.44 -19.80 18.69
N LYS A 204 -31.22 -19.64 19.24
CA LYS A 204 -30.81 -20.28 20.48
C LYS A 204 -30.70 -19.22 21.57
N GLU A 205 -31.41 -19.42 22.71
CA GLU A 205 -31.39 -18.56 23.89
C GLU A 205 -30.74 -19.27 25.08
N TRP A 206 -30.06 -18.52 25.92
CA TRP A 206 -29.53 -19.05 27.18
C TRP A 206 -30.62 -19.10 28.24
N LYS A 207 -31.01 -20.30 28.64
CA LYS A 207 -31.92 -20.54 29.78
C LYS A 207 -31.22 -21.50 30.74
N ASP A 208 -31.13 -21.13 32.02
CA ASP A 208 -30.55 -21.94 33.10
C ASP A 208 -29.14 -22.49 32.80
N GLY A 209 -28.30 -21.66 32.15
CA GLY A 209 -26.91 -22.05 31.80
C GLY A 209 -26.78 -23.00 30.61
N LYS A 210 -27.86 -23.25 29.86
CA LYS A 210 -27.88 -24.07 28.64
C LYS A 210 -28.48 -23.27 27.47
N GLN A 211 -27.94 -23.52 26.28
CA GLN A 211 -28.57 -23.04 25.05
C GLN A 211 -29.79 -23.87 24.71
N VAL A 212 -30.94 -23.23 24.56
CA VAL A 212 -32.23 -23.85 24.22
C VAL A 212 -32.71 -23.24 22.89
N GLU A 213 -33.14 -24.07 21.95
CA GLU A 213 -33.74 -23.61 20.72
C GLU A 213 -35.13 -23.02 20.97
N THR A 214 -35.40 -21.88 20.34
CA THR A 214 -36.71 -21.23 20.34
C THR A 214 -37.57 -21.71 19.18
N ALA A 215 -38.83 -21.25 19.13
CA ALA A 215 -39.69 -21.51 17.95
C ALA A 215 -39.35 -20.61 16.75
N GLU A 216 -38.60 -19.52 16.99
CA GLU A 216 -38.28 -18.54 15.94
C GLU A 216 -37.12 -18.99 15.03
N ASP A 217 -37.23 -18.65 13.77
CA ASP A 217 -36.16 -18.89 12.79
C ASP A 217 -34.95 -18.02 13.07
N ASN A 218 -33.76 -18.60 12.89
CA ASN A 218 -32.52 -17.88 12.97
C ASN A 218 -32.20 -17.26 11.60
N ILE A 219 -32.61 -16.01 11.38
CA ILE A 219 -32.30 -15.25 10.18
C ILE A 219 -30.82 -14.84 10.22
N ILE A 220 -30.06 -15.21 9.19
CA ILE A 220 -28.60 -15.06 9.15
C ILE A 220 -28.13 -13.81 8.38
N ASN A 221 -29.01 -13.15 7.67
CA ASN A 221 -28.69 -12.03 6.79
C ASN A 221 -29.44 -10.74 7.18
N ASP A 222 -28.87 -9.62 6.75
CA ASP A 222 -29.53 -8.32 6.72
C ASP A 222 -30.06 -8.05 5.32
N SER A 223 -31.39 -8.09 5.15
CA SER A 223 -32.02 -7.90 3.84
C SER A 223 -32.11 -6.43 3.39
N ASN A 224 -31.77 -5.48 4.26
CA ASN A 224 -31.75 -4.05 3.97
C ASN A 224 -30.42 -3.42 4.41
N PRO A 225 -29.30 -3.83 3.81
CA PRO A 225 -27.98 -3.38 4.26
C PRO A 225 -27.80 -1.88 4.11
N LEU A 226 -26.98 -1.31 4.99
CA LEU A 226 -26.83 0.14 5.15
C LEU A 226 -26.54 0.90 3.86
N TRP A 227 -25.79 0.32 2.95
CA TRP A 227 -25.43 0.95 1.67
C TRP A 227 -26.56 1.07 0.66
N THR A 228 -27.69 0.38 0.87
CA THR A 228 -28.89 0.49 0.02
C THR A 228 -29.80 1.61 0.48
N LEU A 229 -29.61 2.14 1.69
CA LEU A 229 -30.39 3.21 2.27
C LEU A 229 -29.91 4.59 1.79
N LYS A 230 -30.76 5.60 1.87
CA LYS A 230 -30.36 6.96 1.49
C LYS A 230 -29.46 7.58 2.56
N PRO A 231 -28.34 8.22 2.19
CA PRO A 231 -27.45 8.87 3.15
C PRO A 231 -28.14 9.87 4.08
N SER A 232 -29.22 10.53 3.60
CA SER A 232 -29.99 11.49 4.37
C SER A 232 -30.80 10.88 5.51
N GLU A 233 -31.02 9.59 5.51
CA GLU A 233 -31.80 8.85 6.51
C GLU A 233 -30.90 8.23 7.60
N LEU A 234 -29.56 8.32 7.43
CA LEU A 234 -28.55 7.68 8.26
C LEU A 234 -27.83 8.68 9.17
N LYS A 235 -27.44 8.20 10.34
CA LYS A 235 -26.61 8.92 11.31
C LYS A 235 -25.21 8.35 11.36
N ASP A 236 -24.27 9.12 11.87
CA ASP A 236 -22.88 8.72 12.03
C ASP A 236 -22.74 7.40 12.81
N GLU A 237 -23.60 7.17 13.80
CA GLU A 237 -23.57 5.95 14.62
C GLU A 237 -23.98 4.70 13.83
N ASP A 238 -24.86 4.84 12.83
CA ASP A 238 -25.24 3.73 11.95
C ASP A 238 -24.04 3.27 11.12
N TYR A 239 -23.27 4.22 10.57
CA TYR A 239 -22.04 3.92 9.83
C TYR A 239 -20.96 3.28 10.71
N LYS A 240 -20.77 3.78 11.93
CA LYS A 240 -19.79 3.22 12.87
C LYS A 240 -20.19 1.82 13.32
N LYS A 241 -21.49 1.59 13.60
CA LYS A 241 -22.00 0.26 13.95
C LYS A 241 -21.75 -0.72 12.80
N PHE A 242 -22.12 -0.34 11.59
CA PHE A 242 -21.91 -1.17 10.40
C PHE A 242 -20.43 -1.50 10.19
N TYR A 243 -19.54 -0.54 10.41
CA TYR A 243 -18.10 -0.76 10.35
C TYR A 243 -17.61 -1.77 11.39
N ARG A 244 -18.07 -1.66 12.64
CA ARG A 244 -17.74 -2.61 13.72
C ARG A 244 -18.26 -4.02 13.43
N ASP A 245 -19.43 -4.12 12.82
CA ASP A 245 -20.01 -5.42 12.43
C ASP A 245 -19.19 -6.10 11.33
N LEU A 246 -18.68 -5.34 10.36
CA LEU A 246 -17.82 -5.86 9.29
C LEU A 246 -16.37 -6.12 9.74
N TYR A 247 -15.84 -5.28 10.62
CA TYR A 247 -14.42 -5.28 11.05
C TYR A 247 -14.29 -5.21 12.57
N PRO A 248 -14.71 -6.26 13.31
CA PRO A 248 -14.80 -6.22 14.78
C PRO A 248 -13.46 -6.05 15.50
N MET A 249 -12.34 -6.34 14.81
CA MET A 249 -10.98 -6.22 15.35
C MET A 249 -10.26 -4.93 14.92
N SER A 250 -10.94 -4.03 14.21
CA SER A 250 -10.37 -2.78 13.73
C SER A 250 -10.74 -1.61 14.65
N ASP A 251 -9.85 -0.60 14.72
CA ASP A 251 -10.17 0.68 15.39
C ASP A 251 -11.28 1.41 14.59
N GLU A 252 -11.97 2.37 15.23
CA GLU A 252 -12.99 3.18 14.53
C GLU A 252 -12.40 3.91 13.30
N PRO A 253 -13.16 4.02 12.20
CA PRO A 253 -12.70 4.67 11.00
C PRO A 253 -12.57 6.19 11.20
N LEU A 254 -11.67 6.80 10.44
CA LEU A 254 -11.47 8.26 10.44
C LEU A 254 -12.71 9.01 9.94
N PHE A 255 -13.29 8.50 8.85
CA PHE A 255 -14.53 8.93 8.21
C PHE A 255 -14.92 7.91 7.13
N TRP A 256 -16.05 8.16 6.44
CA TRP A 256 -16.57 7.30 5.39
C TRP A 256 -17.12 8.10 4.22
N ILE A 257 -17.29 7.41 3.12
CA ILE A 257 -17.91 7.89 1.89
C ILE A 257 -19.05 6.94 1.54
N HIS A 258 -20.27 7.42 1.55
CA HIS A 258 -21.42 6.68 1.06
C HIS A 258 -21.58 6.97 -0.44
N LEU A 259 -21.46 5.92 -1.24
CA LEU A 259 -21.66 5.97 -2.69
C LEU A 259 -23.09 5.60 -3.01
N ASN A 260 -23.75 6.41 -3.84
CA ASN A 260 -25.08 6.13 -4.36
C ASN A 260 -25.18 6.78 -5.75
N VAL A 261 -25.09 5.98 -6.79
CA VAL A 261 -25.01 6.38 -8.19
C VAL A 261 -25.96 5.55 -9.01
N ASP A 262 -26.84 6.23 -9.76
CA ASP A 262 -27.82 5.58 -10.63
C ASP A 262 -27.50 5.76 -12.12
N TYR A 263 -26.64 6.72 -12.47
CA TYR A 263 -26.26 7.03 -13.85
C TYR A 263 -24.82 7.56 -13.92
N PRO A 264 -23.98 7.19 -14.88
CA PRO A 264 -24.20 6.33 -16.06
C PRO A 264 -24.09 4.82 -15.77
N PHE A 265 -23.93 4.41 -14.54
CA PHE A 265 -23.89 3.05 -14.04
C PHE A 265 -24.49 3.02 -12.64
N HIS A 266 -24.91 1.86 -12.18
CA HIS A 266 -25.41 1.67 -10.83
C HIS A 266 -24.23 1.27 -9.93
N LEU A 267 -24.00 2.07 -8.90
CA LEU A 267 -23.00 1.78 -7.88
C LEU A 267 -23.47 2.30 -6.54
N THR A 268 -23.59 1.41 -5.60
CA THR A 268 -23.82 1.73 -4.19
C THR A 268 -22.68 1.21 -3.34
N GLY A 269 -22.53 1.72 -2.12
CA GLY A 269 -21.48 1.23 -1.26
C GLY A 269 -21.07 2.23 -0.18
N ILE A 270 -20.26 1.75 0.75
CA ILE A 270 -19.66 2.59 1.79
C ILE A 270 -18.18 2.26 1.87
N LEU A 271 -17.36 3.26 1.62
CA LEU A 271 -15.90 3.18 1.78
C LEU A 271 -15.49 3.87 3.07
N TYR A 272 -14.70 3.20 3.88
CA TYR A 272 -14.18 3.70 5.15
C TYR A 272 -12.68 3.93 5.07
N PHE A 273 -12.22 5.05 5.62
CA PHE A 273 -10.80 5.33 5.83
C PHE A 273 -10.40 4.77 7.21
N PRO A 274 -9.66 3.67 7.27
CA PRO A 274 -9.20 3.11 8.53
C PRO A 274 -8.05 3.92 9.12
N LYS A 275 -7.81 3.81 10.43
CA LYS A 275 -6.55 4.24 11.03
C LYS A 275 -5.45 3.26 10.63
N VAL A 276 -4.36 3.80 10.09
CA VAL A 276 -3.22 3.00 9.64
C VAL A 276 -2.14 3.03 10.72
N LYS A 277 -1.82 1.87 11.32
CA LYS A 277 -0.71 1.75 12.27
C LYS A 277 0.61 1.66 11.50
N SER A 278 1.66 2.26 12.05
CA SER A 278 2.97 2.48 11.40
C SER A 278 3.74 1.22 10.95
N ASN A 279 3.33 0.03 11.37
CA ASN A 279 3.88 -1.25 10.87
C ASN A 279 2.90 -1.87 9.88
N ILE A 280 2.94 -1.39 8.67
CA ILE A 280 2.03 -1.82 7.62
C ILE A 280 2.56 -3.10 6.98
N GLU A 281 2.06 -4.23 7.42
CA GLU A 281 1.58 -5.20 6.44
C GLU A 281 0.38 -4.52 5.76
N LEU A 282 0.59 -4.11 4.53
CA LEU A 282 -0.47 -3.63 3.63
C LEU A 282 -1.43 -4.81 3.41
N ASN A 283 -2.30 -5.07 4.37
CA ASN A 283 -3.40 -6.00 4.24
C ASN A 283 -4.35 -5.39 3.20
N LYS A 284 -4.00 -5.60 1.93
CA LYS A 284 -4.86 -5.40 0.78
C LYS A 284 -6.07 -6.31 0.96
N ASN A 285 -7.19 -5.97 0.31
CA ASN A 285 -8.39 -6.79 0.22
C ASN A 285 -9.31 -6.76 1.45
N LYS A 286 -9.67 -5.53 1.87
CA LYS A 286 -10.73 -5.34 2.87
C LYS A 286 -11.98 -4.64 2.32
N ILE A 287 -12.02 -4.37 1.02
CA ILE A 287 -13.25 -3.94 0.35
C ILE A 287 -13.94 -5.18 -0.19
N GLN A 288 -15.17 -5.40 0.25
CA GLN A 288 -16.00 -6.51 -0.20
C GLN A 288 -16.84 -6.06 -1.39
N LEU A 289 -16.78 -6.81 -2.49
CA LEU A 289 -17.56 -6.55 -3.70
C LEU A 289 -18.82 -7.41 -3.71
N TYR A 290 -19.92 -6.75 -3.99
CA TYR A 290 -21.23 -7.34 -4.17
C TYR A 290 -21.78 -7.04 -5.58
N CYS A 291 -22.68 -7.87 -6.04
CA CYS A 291 -23.50 -7.66 -7.22
C CYS A 291 -24.93 -8.02 -6.88
N ASN A 292 -25.82 -7.02 -6.84
CA ASN A 292 -27.19 -7.18 -6.32
C ASN A 292 -27.21 -7.83 -4.93
N GLN A 293 -26.40 -7.31 -4.00
CA GLN A 293 -26.27 -7.79 -2.61
C GLN A 293 -25.71 -9.23 -2.45
N VAL A 294 -25.27 -9.86 -3.54
CA VAL A 294 -24.56 -11.15 -3.52
C VAL A 294 -23.07 -10.92 -3.44
N TYR A 295 -22.42 -11.52 -2.47
CA TYR A 295 -20.96 -11.47 -2.36
C TYR A 295 -20.27 -12.09 -3.58
N VAL A 296 -19.33 -11.32 -4.13
CA VAL A 296 -18.50 -11.71 -5.29
C VAL A 296 -17.09 -12.06 -4.85
N THR A 297 -16.38 -11.08 -4.30
CA THR A 297 -14.97 -11.20 -3.93
C THR A 297 -14.56 -10.08 -2.96
N ASP A 298 -13.47 -10.27 -2.26
CA ASP A 298 -12.76 -9.22 -1.51
C ASP A 298 -11.55 -8.67 -2.28
N SER A 299 -11.23 -9.22 -3.45
CA SER A 299 -10.21 -8.70 -4.35
C SER A 299 -10.85 -7.73 -5.35
N VAL A 300 -10.67 -6.43 -5.10
CA VAL A 300 -11.20 -5.34 -5.94
C VAL A 300 -10.16 -4.78 -6.91
N GLU A 301 -9.14 -5.57 -7.21
CA GLU A 301 -8.07 -5.21 -8.15
C GLU A 301 -8.65 -4.87 -9.53
N GLY A 302 -8.27 -3.72 -10.08
CA GLY A 302 -8.78 -3.20 -11.34
C GLY A 302 -10.10 -2.45 -11.26
N ILE A 303 -10.92 -2.61 -10.20
CA ILE A 303 -12.16 -1.83 -9.97
C ILE A 303 -11.84 -0.57 -9.17
N VAL A 304 -11.05 -0.71 -8.14
CA VAL A 304 -10.61 0.38 -7.27
C VAL A 304 -9.13 0.64 -7.56
N PRO A 305 -8.71 1.91 -7.72
CA PRO A 305 -7.30 2.24 -7.88
C PRO A 305 -6.46 1.68 -6.73
N ASP A 306 -5.22 1.31 -7.01
CA ASP A 306 -4.33 0.65 -6.04
C ASP A 306 -4.21 1.38 -4.71
N PHE A 307 -4.14 2.71 -4.73
CA PHE A 307 -4.03 3.51 -3.50
C PHE A 307 -5.30 3.47 -2.63
N LEU A 308 -6.46 3.13 -3.21
CA LEU A 308 -7.72 2.98 -2.50
C LEU A 308 -7.96 1.54 -2.03
N THR A 309 -7.14 0.56 -2.43
CA THR A 309 -7.26 -0.83 -1.94
C THR A 309 -6.93 -0.95 -0.44
N LEU A 310 -6.36 0.09 0.15
CA LEU A 310 -6.13 0.20 1.59
C LEU A 310 -7.40 0.58 2.38
N LEU A 311 -8.45 1.02 1.70
CA LEU A 311 -9.74 1.33 2.33
C LEU A 311 -10.45 0.05 2.75
N HIS A 312 -11.34 0.19 3.71
CA HIS A 312 -12.28 -0.83 4.10
C HIS A 312 -13.66 -0.52 3.53
N GLY A 313 -14.56 -1.49 3.46
CA GLY A 313 -15.95 -1.23 3.15
C GLY A 313 -16.59 -2.21 2.17
N VAL A 314 -17.62 -1.74 1.54
CA VAL A 314 -18.44 -2.52 0.60
C VAL A 314 -18.68 -1.71 -0.67
N LEU A 315 -18.69 -2.40 -1.80
CA LEU A 315 -19.11 -1.89 -3.10
C LEU A 315 -20.14 -2.86 -3.67
N ASP A 316 -21.23 -2.36 -4.21
CA ASP A 316 -22.29 -3.15 -4.85
C ASP A 316 -22.65 -2.54 -6.20
N SER A 317 -22.50 -3.31 -7.27
CA SER A 317 -22.79 -2.85 -8.62
C SER A 317 -23.20 -4.02 -9.54
N PRO A 318 -24.36 -3.95 -10.16
CA PRO A 318 -24.76 -4.91 -11.18
C PRO A 318 -24.02 -4.71 -12.52
N ASP A 319 -23.41 -3.55 -12.74
CA ASP A 319 -22.77 -3.18 -14.01
C ASP A 319 -21.30 -3.65 -14.10
N ILE A 320 -20.79 -4.28 -13.05
CA ILE A 320 -19.45 -4.89 -13.07
C ILE A 320 -19.53 -6.25 -13.78
N PRO A 321 -18.82 -6.42 -14.90
CA PRO A 321 -18.85 -7.66 -15.65
C PRO A 321 -18.15 -8.78 -14.88
N LEU A 322 -18.93 -9.79 -14.53
CA LEU A 322 -18.47 -10.98 -13.82
C LEU A 322 -18.31 -12.14 -14.80
N ASN A 323 -17.35 -13.03 -14.52
CA ASN A 323 -17.33 -14.33 -15.20
C ASN A 323 -18.48 -15.23 -14.72
N VAL A 324 -18.62 -16.39 -15.33
CA VAL A 324 -19.69 -17.35 -15.00
C VAL A 324 -19.66 -17.78 -13.53
N SER A 325 -18.48 -17.95 -12.96
CA SER A 325 -18.30 -18.30 -11.54
C SER A 325 -18.39 -17.12 -10.59
N ARG A 326 -18.58 -15.90 -11.09
CA ARG A 326 -18.53 -14.64 -10.33
C ARG A 326 -17.28 -14.45 -9.47
N SER A 327 -16.24 -15.25 -9.73
CA SER A 327 -15.00 -15.23 -8.92
C SER A 327 -13.92 -14.32 -9.49
N TYR A 328 -14.05 -13.91 -10.75
CA TYR A 328 -13.08 -13.08 -11.44
C TYR A 328 -13.77 -11.95 -12.19
N LEU A 329 -13.11 -10.80 -12.18
CA LEU A 329 -13.55 -9.61 -12.89
C LEU A 329 -13.02 -9.63 -14.32
N GLN A 330 -13.86 -9.25 -15.26
CA GLN A 330 -13.41 -9.02 -16.64
C GLN A 330 -13.02 -7.55 -16.79
N SER A 331 -11.82 -7.31 -17.36
CA SER A 331 -11.40 -5.93 -17.68
C SER A 331 -12.32 -5.35 -18.76
N ASP A 332 -13.10 -4.34 -18.41
CA ASP A 332 -14.05 -3.66 -19.29
C ASP A 332 -13.95 -2.13 -19.14
N ALA A 333 -14.45 -1.44 -20.17
CA ALA A 333 -14.57 0.01 -20.19
C ALA A 333 -15.43 0.57 -19.02
N ASN A 334 -16.42 -0.18 -18.55
CA ASN A 334 -17.27 0.21 -17.42
C ASN A 334 -16.49 0.19 -16.09
N VAL A 335 -15.65 -0.83 -15.88
CA VAL A 335 -14.79 -0.93 -14.71
C VAL A 335 -13.88 0.31 -14.59
N LYS A 336 -13.29 0.75 -15.70
CA LYS A 336 -12.46 1.97 -15.74
C LYS A 336 -13.26 3.23 -15.39
N LYS A 337 -14.52 3.35 -15.85
CA LYS A 337 -15.40 4.47 -15.51
C LYS A 337 -15.74 4.47 -14.02
N ILE A 338 -16.05 3.30 -13.45
CA ILE A 338 -16.32 3.13 -12.01
C ILE A 338 -15.10 3.55 -11.20
N SER A 339 -13.92 3.06 -11.55
CA SER A 339 -12.65 3.40 -10.90
C SER A 339 -12.40 4.92 -10.89
N THR A 340 -12.53 5.57 -12.06
CA THR A 340 -12.39 7.03 -12.18
C THR A 340 -13.41 7.78 -11.33
N TYR A 341 -14.64 7.29 -11.29
CA TYR A 341 -15.70 7.90 -10.49
C TYR A 341 -15.42 7.78 -8.98
N ILE A 342 -15.00 6.61 -8.51
CA ILE A 342 -14.61 6.40 -7.10
C ILE A 342 -13.48 7.36 -6.73
N THR A 343 -12.43 7.44 -7.55
CA THR A 343 -11.31 8.37 -7.36
C THR A 343 -11.79 9.81 -7.21
N LYS A 344 -12.69 10.24 -8.09
CA LYS A 344 -13.28 11.58 -8.03
C LYS A 344 -14.05 11.80 -6.72
N LYS A 345 -14.91 10.87 -6.32
CA LYS A 345 -15.70 10.97 -5.08
C LYS A 345 -14.85 10.99 -3.83
N VAL A 346 -13.78 10.19 -3.81
CA VAL A 346 -12.80 10.23 -2.73
C VAL A 346 -12.12 11.59 -2.65
N SER A 347 -11.63 12.12 -3.77
CA SER A 347 -11.00 13.45 -3.84
C SER A 347 -11.95 14.55 -3.40
N ASP A 348 -13.19 14.54 -3.90
CA ASP A 348 -14.23 15.54 -3.56
C ASP A 348 -14.54 15.51 -2.04
N ARG A 349 -14.57 14.32 -1.43
CA ARG A 349 -14.82 14.18 0.02
C ARG A 349 -13.65 14.70 0.84
N LEU A 350 -12.41 14.34 0.49
CA LEU A 350 -11.20 14.85 1.14
C LEU A 350 -11.13 16.37 1.06
N GLN A 351 -11.35 16.93 -0.12
CA GLN A 351 -11.38 18.37 -0.33
C GLN A 351 -12.51 19.07 0.48
N SER A 352 -13.68 18.42 0.57
CA SER A 352 -14.80 18.93 1.36
C SER A 352 -14.45 18.98 2.86
N ILE A 353 -13.84 17.93 3.40
CA ILE A 353 -13.40 17.91 4.81
C ILE A 353 -12.36 19.01 5.05
N PHE A 354 -11.37 19.12 4.17
CA PHE A 354 -10.34 20.17 4.25
C PHE A 354 -10.92 21.59 4.24
N LYS A 355 -11.89 21.87 3.36
CA LYS A 355 -12.51 23.21 3.24
C LYS A 355 -13.44 23.52 4.40
N ASN A 356 -14.19 22.55 4.91
CA ASN A 356 -15.22 22.78 5.92
C ASN A 356 -14.67 22.75 7.35
N ASP A 357 -13.65 21.91 7.60
CA ASP A 357 -13.00 21.77 8.91
C ASP A 357 -11.52 21.41 8.74
N ARG A 358 -10.74 22.43 8.40
CA ARG A 358 -9.30 22.30 8.20
C ARG A 358 -8.60 21.72 9.43
N LYS A 359 -9.02 22.13 10.63
CA LYS A 359 -8.40 21.66 11.87
C LYS A 359 -8.60 20.16 12.05
N GLN A 360 -9.81 19.67 11.82
CA GLN A 360 -10.08 18.22 11.86
C GLN A 360 -9.29 17.46 10.80
N PHE A 361 -9.08 18.05 9.61
CA PHE A 361 -8.27 17.45 8.56
C PHE A 361 -6.80 17.33 8.98
N GLU A 362 -6.23 18.40 9.58
CA GLU A 362 -4.87 18.44 10.11
C GLU A 362 -4.67 17.41 11.23
N GLU A 363 -5.62 17.28 12.16
CA GLU A 363 -5.59 16.28 13.24
C GLU A 363 -5.55 14.83 12.71
N LYS A 364 -6.14 14.58 11.53
CA LYS A 364 -6.18 13.27 10.87
C LYS A 364 -5.07 13.08 9.82
N TRP A 365 -4.25 14.12 9.58
CA TRP A 365 -3.30 14.13 8.48
C TRP A 365 -2.31 12.96 8.53
N ASN A 366 -1.81 12.61 9.69
CA ASN A 366 -0.84 11.51 9.84
C ASN A 366 -1.42 10.16 9.37
N ASP A 367 -2.71 9.93 9.56
CA ASP A 367 -3.39 8.72 9.09
C ASP A 367 -3.79 8.83 7.61
N LEU A 368 -4.05 10.05 7.10
CA LEU A 368 -4.45 10.30 5.71
C LEU A 368 -3.27 10.41 4.75
N LYS A 369 -2.12 10.86 5.24
CA LYS A 369 -0.92 11.14 4.45
C LYS A 369 -0.55 9.99 3.51
N ILE A 370 -0.61 8.75 3.98
CA ILE A 370 -0.23 7.58 3.19
C ILE A 370 -1.17 7.37 1.99
N PHE A 371 -2.48 7.50 2.17
CA PHE A 371 -3.46 7.35 1.09
C PHE A 371 -3.29 8.45 0.03
N ILE A 372 -3.13 9.70 0.50
CA ILE A 372 -2.98 10.86 -0.38
C ILE A 372 -1.67 10.80 -1.13
N ASN A 373 -0.56 10.50 -0.46
CA ASN A 373 0.76 10.38 -1.08
C ASN A 373 0.79 9.24 -2.11
N TYR A 374 0.25 8.07 -1.76
CA TYR A 374 0.19 6.95 -2.69
C TYR A 374 -0.68 7.26 -3.91
N GLY A 375 -1.82 7.91 -3.70
CA GLY A 375 -2.68 8.37 -4.79
C GLY A 375 -1.99 9.37 -5.71
N MET A 376 -1.29 10.36 -5.17
CA MET A 376 -0.53 11.35 -5.96
C MET A 376 0.60 10.72 -6.77
N LEU A 377 1.25 9.68 -6.23
CA LEU A 377 2.33 8.96 -6.91
C LEU A 377 1.86 8.07 -8.05
N THR A 378 0.64 7.53 -7.96
CA THR A 378 0.16 6.49 -8.88
C THR A 378 -0.91 6.97 -9.86
N GLN A 379 -1.58 8.11 -9.58
CA GLN A 379 -2.69 8.61 -10.37
C GLN A 379 -2.57 10.12 -10.63
N GLU A 380 -2.28 10.50 -11.87
CA GLU A 380 -2.12 11.90 -12.27
C GLU A 380 -3.40 12.73 -12.01
N ASP A 381 -4.56 12.19 -12.37
CA ASP A 381 -5.86 12.84 -12.14
C ASP A 381 -6.14 13.08 -10.63
N PHE A 382 -5.62 12.20 -9.77
CA PHE A 382 -5.72 12.36 -8.32
C PHE A 382 -4.75 13.44 -7.82
N TYR A 383 -3.51 13.47 -8.34
CA TYR A 383 -2.53 14.52 -8.02
C TYR A 383 -3.11 15.91 -8.30
N ASP A 384 -3.70 16.10 -9.49
CA ASP A 384 -4.28 17.39 -9.90
C ASP A 384 -5.38 17.89 -8.97
N ARG A 385 -6.06 16.98 -8.28
CA ARG A 385 -7.08 17.30 -7.27
C ARG A 385 -6.49 17.46 -5.87
N ALA A 386 -5.54 16.58 -5.52
CA ALA A 386 -4.99 16.49 -4.19
C ALA A 386 -4.01 17.62 -3.85
N LYS A 387 -3.33 18.20 -4.84
CA LYS A 387 -2.38 19.32 -4.65
C LYS A 387 -2.95 20.52 -3.90
N ASP A 388 -4.28 20.71 -3.93
CA ASP A 388 -4.95 21.82 -3.27
C ASP A 388 -5.24 21.58 -1.78
N PHE A 389 -5.19 20.31 -1.32
CA PHE A 389 -5.46 19.93 0.08
C PHE A 389 -4.42 19.01 0.70
N ALA A 390 -3.45 18.51 -0.08
CA ALA A 390 -2.31 17.79 0.47
C ALA A 390 -1.45 18.74 1.31
N LEU A 391 -0.94 18.21 2.44
CA LEU A 391 -0.23 19.03 3.41
C LEU A 391 1.22 18.62 3.54
N PHE A 392 2.07 19.61 3.77
CA PHE A 392 3.36 19.44 4.41
C PHE A 392 3.22 19.62 5.93
N THR A 393 4.04 18.93 6.68
CA THR A 393 4.21 19.14 8.12
C THR A 393 5.62 19.61 8.37
N ASP A 394 5.81 20.67 9.15
CA ASP A 394 7.15 21.09 9.57
C ASP A 394 7.60 20.45 10.89
N THR A 395 8.82 20.67 11.28
CA THR A 395 9.40 20.13 12.52
C THR A 395 8.74 20.69 13.79
N ASP A 396 7.95 21.76 13.69
CA ASP A 396 7.14 22.34 14.78
C ASP A 396 5.72 21.79 14.80
N SER A 397 5.40 20.78 13.95
CA SER A 397 4.07 20.19 13.79
C SER A 397 3.00 21.15 13.28
N LYS A 398 3.40 22.13 12.47
CA LYS A 398 2.48 23.01 11.75
C LYS A 398 2.23 22.45 10.34
N TYR A 399 1.02 22.67 9.84
CA TYR A 399 0.56 22.14 8.58
C TYR A 399 0.39 23.25 7.53
N TYR A 400 0.82 22.96 6.31
CA TYR A 400 0.77 23.90 5.18
C TYR A 400 0.35 23.19 3.92
N THR A 401 -0.50 23.81 3.10
CA THR A 401 -0.64 23.39 1.71
C THR A 401 0.65 23.68 0.93
N PHE A 402 0.80 23.12 -0.25
CA PHE A 402 1.99 23.35 -1.08
C PHE A 402 2.22 24.84 -1.38
N GLU A 403 1.16 25.59 -1.66
CA GLU A 403 1.26 27.02 -1.95
C GLU A 403 1.49 27.86 -0.69
N GLU A 404 0.91 27.50 0.46
CA GLU A 404 1.18 28.15 1.74
C GLU A 404 2.65 27.99 2.13
N TYR A 405 3.18 26.77 2.00
CA TYR A 405 4.58 26.52 2.33
C TYR A 405 5.53 27.25 1.39
N LYS A 406 5.27 27.23 0.09
CA LYS A 406 6.02 27.98 -0.92
C LYS A 406 6.07 29.48 -0.57
N THR A 407 4.93 30.04 -0.19
CA THR A 407 4.85 31.46 0.21
C THR A 407 5.63 31.73 1.47
N LEU A 408 5.56 30.83 2.47
CA LEU A 408 6.27 30.97 3.75
C LEU A 408 7.78 31.07 3.57
N ILE A 409 8.36 30.20 2.73
CA ILE A 409 9.81 30.06 2.64
C ILE A 409 10.45 30.92 1.52
N LYS A 410 9.65 31.53 0.65
CA LYS A 410 10.12 32.19 -0.58
C LYS A 410 11.28 33.17 -0.34
N ASP A 411 11.14 34.04 0.65
CA ASP A 411 12.15 35.11 0.88
C ASP A 411 13.39 34.56 1.60
N SER A 412 13.19 33.61 2.51
CA SER A 412 14.29 33.06 3.33
C SER A 412 15.05 31.94 2.62
N GLN A 413 14.40 31.12 1.80
CA GLN A 413 14.98 29.88 1.27
C GLN A 413 15.16 29.86 -0.26
N THR A 414 15.14 31.01 -0.93
CA THR A 414 15.54 31.09 -2.34
C THR A 414 17.05 31.25 -2.45
N ASP A 415 17.72 30.42 -3.24
CA ASP A 415 19.16 30.49 -3.50
C ASP A 415 19.51 31.62 -4.50
N LYS A 416 20.82 31.83 -4.75
CA LYS A 416 21.36 32.85 -5.67
C LYS A 416 20.91 32.62 -7.13
N ASP A 417 20.57 31.38 -7.50
CA ASP A 417 20.17 30.99 -8.85
C ASP A 417 18.64 31.05 -9.05
N GLY A 418 17.93 31.44 -7.98
CA GLY A 418 16.47 31.57 -7.97
C GLY A 418 15.74 30.25 -7.75
N ASN A 419 16.41 29.22 -7.27
CA ASN A 419 15.76 27.99 -6.87
C ASN A 419 15.25 28.11 -5.43
N LEU A 420 14.05 27.64 -5.19
CA LEU A 420 13.45 27.58 -3.87
C LEU A 420 13.81 26.25 -3.19
N ILE A 421 14.52 26.34 -2.07
CA ILE A 421 15.04 25.16 -1.37
C ILE A 421 14.11 24.76 -0.24
N TYR A 422 13.50 23.60 -0.37
CA TYR A 422 12.68 22.95 0.65
C TYR A 422 13.60 22.11 1.54
N LEU A 423 13.95 22.65 2.71
CA LEU A 423 14.71 21.88 3.69
C LEU A 423 13.82 20.85 4.37
N TYR A 424 14.32 19.64 4.59
CA TYR A 424 13.57 18.61 5.27
C TYR A 424 14.44 17.74 6.18
N ALA A 425 13.82 17.15 7.18
CA ALA A 425 14.35 16.10 8.03
C ALA A 425 13.46 14.86 7.94
N ASN A 426 14.04 13.67 8.05
CA ASN A 426 13.29 12.41 8.12
C ASN A 426 13.27 11.80 9.53
N ASN A 427 14.11 12.30 10.43
CA ASN A 427 14.10 11.94 11.85
C ASN A 427 14.43 13.19 12.67
N LYS A 428 13.43 13.72 13.37
CA LYS A 428 13.56 14.96 14.13
C LYS A 428 14.59 14.85 15.25
N ASP A 429 14.65 13.71 15.92
CA ASP A 429 15.53 13.52 17.10
C ASP A 429 16.99 13.33 16.67
N GLU A 430 17.24 12.49 15.69
CA GLU A 430 18.59 12.23 15.17
C GLU A 430 19.18 13.45 14.44
N GLN A 431 18.35 14.27 13.81
CA GLN A 431 18.76 15.43 13.03
C GLN A 431 18.58 16.76 13.78
N TYR A 432 18.34 16.70 15.09
CA TYR A 432 18.00 17.87 15.91
C TYR A 432 18.98 19.04 15.73
N SER A 433 20.29 18.80 15.78
CA SER A 433 21.30 19.86 15.66
C SER A 433 21.33 20.54 14.30
N TYR A 434 21.04 19.80 13.22
CA TYR A 434 20.92 20.36 11.86
C TYR A 434 19.64 21.17 11.70
N ILE A 435 18.54 20.70 12.30
CA ILE A 435 17.26 21.42 12.35
C ILE A 435 17.44 22.72 13.12
N GLU A 436 18.07 22.67 14.30
CA GLU A 436 18.36 23.85 15.13
C GLU A 436 19.23 24.86 14.37
N ALA A 437 20.28 24.41 13.69
CA ALA A 437 21.12 25.28 12.87
C ALA A 437 20.35 25.98 11.75
N ALA A 438 19.41 25.25 11.10
CA ALA A 438 18.55 25.80 10.06
C ALA A 438 17.54 26.81 10.62
N THR A 439 16.87 26.47 11.72
CA THR A 439 15.88 27.35 12.35
C THR A 439 16.51 28.62 12.95
N ASN A 440 17.71 28.55 13.51
CA ASN A 440 18.47 29.73 14.01
C ASN A 440 18.82 30.71 12.87
N LYS A 441 18.89 30.23 11.61
CA LYS A 441 19.03 31.09 10.42
C LYS A 441 17.71 31.61 9.87
N GLY A 442 16.58 31.27 10.51
CA GLY A 442 15.26 31.66 10.08
C GLY A 442 14.70 30.79 8.93
N TYR A 443 15.28 29.61 8.73
CA TYR A 443 14.76 28.63 7.75
C TYR A 443 13.70 27.73 8.39
N ASN A 444 12.70 27.34 7.61
CA ASN A 444 11.72 26.33 8.00
C ASN A 444 12.16 24.96 7.48
N VAL A 445 11.92 23.93 8.26
CA VAL A 445 12.30 22.55 7.93
C VAL A 445 11.06 21.65 7.96
N LEU A 446 10.79 20.94 6.87
CA LEU A 446 9.74 19.96 6.77
C LEU A 446 10.12 18.66 7.49
N LEU A 447 9.12 17.97 8.03
CA LEU A 447 9.26 16.61 8.54
C LEU A 447 8.73 15.62 7.48
N MET A 448 9.66 14.87 6.90
CA MET A 448 9.39 13.88 5.83
C MET A 448 9.79 12.50 6.37
N ASP A 449 9.01 11.99 7.32
CA ASP A 449 9.26 10.75 8.08
C ASP A 449 8.44 9.54 7.60
N GLY A 450 7.62 9.74 6.58
CA GLY A 450 6.76 8.72 6.00
C GLY A 450 7.50 7.84 4.97
N GLN A 451 7.05 6.59 4.83
CA GLN A 451 7.65 5.60 3.91
C GLN A 451 7.63 6.03 2.44
N LEU A 452 6.65 6.85 2.04
CA LEU A 452 6.48 7.32 0.65
C LEU A 452 7.11 8.69 0.42
N ASP A 453 7.60 9.37 1.45
CA ASP A 453 7.98 10.78 1.36
C ASP A 453 9.13 11.02 0.38
N ILE A 454 10.09 10.10 0.26
CA ILE A 454 11.19 10.23 -0.71
C ILE A 454 10.68 10.15 -2.15
N ALA A 455 9.74 9.25 -2.41
CA ALA A 455 9.11 9.16 -3.73
C ALA A 455 8.27 10.42 -4.03
N VAL A 456 7.55 10.93 -3.03
CA VAL A 456 6.79 12.18 -3.12
C VAL A 456 7.71 13.37 -3.39
N VAL A 457 8.83 13.49 -2.68
CA VAL A 457 9.85 14.52 -2.94
C VAL A 457 10.32 14.48 -4.39
N SER A 458 10.67 13.29 -4.90
CA SER A 458 11.13 13.13 -6.29
C SER A 458 10.05 13.51 -7.31
N MET A 459 8.80 13.19 -7.04
CA MET A 459 7.66 13.58 -7.88
C MET A 459 7.45 15.10 -7.83
N LEU A 460 7.47 15.72 -6.64
CA LEU A 460 7.23 17.16 -6.49
C LEU A 460 8.34 18.01 -7.13
N GLU A 461 9.60 17.57 -7.10
CA GLU A 461 10.70 18.22 -7.81
C GLU A 461 10.49 18.24 -9.34
N GLN A 462 9.80 17.22 -9.89
CA GLN A 462 9.43 17.19 -11.32
C GLN A 462 8.23 18.08 -11.63
N LYS A 463 7.33 18.27 -10.67
CA LYS A 463 6.09 19.05 -10.83
C LYS A 463 6.27 20.54 -10.54
N PHE A 464 7.18 20.89 -9.64
CA PHE A 464 7.43 22.27 -9.24
C PHE A 464 8.59 22.86 -10.04
N GLU A 465 8.37 24.04 -10.58
CA GLU A 465 9.43 24.77 -11.27
C GLU A 465 10.39 25.41 -10.28
N LYS A 466 11.70 25.21 -10.52
CA LYS A 466 12.78 25.80 -9.71
C LYS A 466 12.67 25.48 -8.22
N VAL A 467 12.22 24.30 -7.87
CA VAL A 467 12.17 23.79 -6.51
C VAL A 467 13.15 22.65 -6.36
N ARG A 468 13.84 22.62 -5.23
CA ARG A 468 14.73 21.55 -4.82
C ARG A 468 14.48 21.18 -3.38
N PHE A 469 14.36 19.89 -3.10
CA PHE A 469 14.30 19.37 -1.73
C PHE A 469 15.70 18.96 -1.28
N THR A 470 16.09 19.40 -0.10
CA THR A 470 17.42 19.13 0.44
C THR A 470 17.32 18.76 1.93
N ARG A 471 17.87 17.59 2.30
CA ARG A 471 17.86 17.17 3.70
C ARG A 471 18.82 18.01 4.50
N VAL A 472 18.44 18.38 5.74
CA VAL A 472 19.18 19.32 6.58
C VAL A 472 20.61 18.89 6.92
N ASP A 473 20.91 17.60 6.87
CA ASP A 473 22.22 17.01 7.15
C ASP A 473 23.02 16.65 5.89
N SER A 474 22.54 17.07 4.71
CA SER A 474 23.23 16.77 3.44
C SER A 474 24.50 17.60 3.21
N ASP A 475 24.58 18.76 3.81
CA ASP A 475 25.77 19.64 3.83
C ASP A 475 25.69 20.58 5.04
N ILE A 476 26.72 21.41 5.23
CA ILE A 476 26.68 22.51 6.18
C ILE A 476 25.58 23.50 5.78
N ILE A 477 24.99 24.15 6.78
CA ILE A 477 23.82 25.02 6.59
C ILE A 477 24.05 26.13 5.57
N ASP A 478 25.28 26.65 5.44
CA ASP A 478 25.64 27.71 4.50
C ASP A 478 25.67 27.24 3.04
N ASN A 479 25.89 25.95 2.82
CA ASN A 479 25.89 25.32 1.49
C ASN A 479 24.52 24.83 1.08
N LEU A 480 23.61 24.58 2.02
CA LEU A 480 22.24 24.12 1.73
C LEU A 480 21.45 25.17 0.94
N ILE A 481 21.62 26.45 1.30
CA ILE A 481 20.99 27.59 0.61
C ILE A 481 22.08 28.64 0.33
N VAL A 482 22.65 28.61 -0.85
CA VAL A 482 23.73 29.53 -1.27
C VAL A 482 23.09 30.86 -1.65
N LYS A 483 23.27 31.90 -0.82
CA LYS A 483 22.71 33.25 -1.06
C LYS A 483 23.61 34.12 -1.94
N GLU A 484 24.90 33.99 -1.75
CA GLU A 484 25.94 34.77 -2.46
C GLU A 484 27.13 33.87 -2.77
N ASP A 485 27.91 34.23 -3.77
CA ASP A 485 29.20 33.60 -4.03
C ASP A 485 30.15 33.97 -2.89
N LYS A 486 30.15 33.19 -1.81
CA LYS A 486 31.12 33.34 -0.77
C LYS A 486 32.49 33.05 -1.36
N LYS A 487 33.39 34.02 -1.32
CA LYS A 487 34.84 33.75 -1.32
C LYS A 487 35.14 33.11 0.03
N ASN A 488 34.88 31.80 0.16
CA ASN A 488 35.40 31.07 1.31
C ASN A 488 36.91 31.23 1.24
N GLU A 489 37.49 31.86 2.27
CA GLU A 489 38.92 31.76 2.51
C GLU A 489 39.19 30.29 2.79
N ALA A 490 39.43 29.53 1.71
CA ALA A 490 39.78 28.12 1.83
C ALA A 490 41.08 28.05 2.63
N LEU A 491 41.12 27.18 3.61
CA LEU A 491 42.34 26.87 4.34
C LEU A 491 43.43 26.55 3.30
N GLU A 492 44.67 27.02 3.56
CA GLU A 492 45.79 26.67 2.67
C GLU A 492 45.82 25.17 2.38
N ALA A 493 46.02 24.80 1.14
CA ALA A 493 45.94 23.41 0.70
C ALA A 493 46.81 22.45 1.52
N GLY A 494 47.97 22.91 1.98
CA GLY A 494 48.87 22.15 2.85
C GLY A 494 48.23 21.85 4.22
N LYS A 495 47.58 22.85 4.85
CA LYS A 495 46.90 22.66 6.15
C LYS A 495 45.65 21.78 6.06
N GLN A 496 44.95 21.87 4.93
CA GLN A 496 43.84 20.98 4.64
C GLN A 496 44.29 19.49 4.55
N GLU A 497 45.41 19.22 3.89
CA GLU A 497 46.00 17.88 3.78
C GLU A 497 46.42 17.32 5.14
N VAL A 498 47.08 18.18 5.97
CA VAL A 498 47.49 17.85 7.33
C VAL A 498 46.30 17.45 8.20
N LEU A 499 45.26 18.29 8.26
CA LEU A 499 44.03 17.99 9.02
C LEU A 499 43.37 16.70 8.53
N SER A 500 43.27 16.55 7.21
CA SER A 500 42.69 15.34 6.61
C SER A 500 43.44 14.07 7.05
N SER A 501 44.79 14.10 7.00
CA SER A 501 45.63 12.96 7.40
C SER A 501 45.49 12.63 8.91
N ILE A 502 45.54 13.68 9.75
CA ILE A 502 45.39 13.53 11.21
C ILE A 502 44.06 12.86 11.55
N PHE A 503 42.95 13.43 11.09
CA PHE A 503 41.62 12.96 11.47
C PHE A 503 41.29 11.59 10.81
N LYS A 504 41.71 11.37 9.56
CA LYS A 504 41.53 10.10 8.86
C LYS A 504 42.19 8.93 9.60
N SER A 505 43.37 9.16 10.14
CA SER A 505 44.12 8.12 10.85
C SER A 505 43.42 7.60 12.12
N GLN A 506 42.53 8.37 12.70
CA GLN A 506 41.80 8.03 13.96
C GLN A 506 40.35 7.64 13.75
N LEU A 507 39.84 7.69 12.51
CA LEU A 507 38.51 7.22 12.21
C LEU A 507 38.40 5.68 12.39
N PRO A 508 37.38 5.18 13.08
CA PRO A 508 37.16 3.73 13.17
C PRO A 508 36.86 3.13 11.80
N LYS A 509 37.38 1.94 11.55
CA LYS A 509 36.95 1.16 10.37
C LYS A 509 35.53 0.69 10.59
N MET A 510 34.62 1.15 9.75
CA MET A 510 33.20 0.79 9.76
C MET A 510 32.87 0.02 8.48
N ASP A 511 32.08 -1.03 8.61
CA ASP A 511 31.67 -1.83 7.45
C ASP A 511 30.84 -0.97 6.48
N LYS A 512 31.17 -1.04 5.20
CA LYS A 512 30.50 -0.32 4.11
C LYS A 512 30.32 1.19 4.36
N THR A 513 31.33 1.81 5.02
CA THR A 513 31.30 3.26 5.31
C THR A 513 32.63 3.92 4.97
N GLU A 514 32.57 5.00 4.22
CA GLU A 514 33.75 5.80 3.85
C GLU A 514 33.56 7.27 4.23
N PHE A 515 34.63 7.90 4.72
CA PHE A 515 34.64 9.30 5.08
C PHE A 515 35.57 10.11 4.19
N ASN A 516 35.03 11.17 3.60
CA ASN A 516 35.81 12.24 3.00
C ASN A 516 35.98 13.36 4.04
N ILE A 517 37.21 13.85 4.26
CA ILE A 517 37.50 14.86 5.29
C ILE A 517 37.78 16.19 4.61
N THR A 518 37.05 17.21 5.02
CA THR A 518 37.20 18.58 4.53
C THR A 518 37.30 19.57 5.70
N ALA A 519 38.01 20.69 5.52
CA ALA A 519 37.99 21.77 6.46
C ALA A 519 37.36 23.01 5.85
N GLN A 520 36.48 23.66 6.59
CA GLN A 520 35.74 24.85 6.17
C GLN A 520 35.69 25.89 7.31
N ALA A 521 35.71 27.14 6.95
CA ALA A 521 35.54 28.25 7.90
C ALA A 521 34.05 28.43 8.22
N LEU A 522 33.61 28.02 9.42
CA LEU A 522 32.22 28.05 9.85
C LEU A 522 31.91 29.07 10.94
N GLY A 523 32.95 29.82 11.34
CA GLY A 523 32.92 30.78 12.48
C GLY A 523 33.30 30.13 13.81
N GLU A 524 33.81 30.95 14.71
CA GLU A 524 34.42 30.51 16.00
C GLU A 524 33.43 29.83 16.95
N ASN A 525 32.14 30.18 16.86
CA ASN A 525 31.08 29.66 17.72
C ASN A 525 30.32 28.45 17.15
N ALA A 526 30.59 28.05 15.90
CA ALA A 526 29.99 26.86 15.31
C ALA A 526 30.66 25.59 15.84
N THR A 527 30.01 24.45 15.69
CA THR A 527 30.56 23.15 16.12
C THR A 527 31.93 22.87 15.51
N PRO A 528 32.89 22.28 16.27
CA PRO A 528 34.23 22.03 15.78
C PRO A 528 34.30 21.02 14.64
N ILE A 529 33.35 20.11 14.61
CA ILE A 529 33.30 18.99 13.67
C ILE A 529 31.85 18.56 13.45
N MET A 530 31.51 18.18 12.23
CA MET A 530 30.20 17.62 11.88
C MET A 530 30.33 16.57 10.79
N ILE A 531 29.34 15.70 10.69
CA ILE A 531 29.24 14.69 9.64
C ILE A 531 28.05 15.05 8.75
N THR A 532 28.26 15.11 7.43
CA THR A 532 27.20 15.32 6.44
C THR A 532 27.19 14.18 5.43
N GLN A 533 26.04 13.94 4.79
CA GLN A 533 25.90 12.88 3.79
C GLN A 533 25.29 13.44 2.50
N SER A 534 26.02 13.31 1.39
CA SER A 534 25.56 13.81 0.08
C SER A 534 24.12 13.36 -0.24
N GLU A 535 23.27 14.33 -0.55
CA GLU A 535 21.87 14.12 -0.91
C GLU A 535 21.71 13.12 -2.04
N TYR A 536 22.51 13.27 -3.11
CA TYR A 536 22.43 12.41 -4.29
C TYR A 536 22.70 10.94 -3.98
N MET A 537 23.81 10.63 -3.32
CA MET A 537 24.20 9.24 -3.01
C MET A 537 23.20 8.58 -2.07
N ARG A 538 22.74 9.34 -1.09
CA ARG A 538 21.74 8.88 -0.13
C ARG A 538 20.41 8.53 -0.82
N ARG A 539 19.87 9.43 -1.64
CA ARG A 539 18.62 9.17 -2.38
C ARG A 539 18.72 7.96 -3.30
N MET A 540 19.88 7.81 -3.99
CA MET A 540 20.12 6.64 -4.84
C MET A 540 20.05 5.34 -4.06
N LYS A 541 20.61 5.28 -2.84
CA LYS A 541 20.53 4.12 -1.96
C LYS A 541 19.12 3.86 -1.44
N GLU A 542 18.42 4.90 -1.01
CA GLU A 542 17.04 4.78 -0.53
C GLU A 542 16.10 4.28 -1.63
N MET A 543 16.26 4.77 -2.85
CA MET A 543 15.51 4.27 -4.02
C MET A 543 15.87 2.83 -4.39
N ALA A 544 17.12 2.42 -4.21
CA ALA A 544 17.56 1.04 -4.47
C ALA A 544 16.84 0.01 -3.57
N ASN A 545 16.45 0.41 -2.37
CA ASN A 545 15.67 -0.45 -1.46
C ASN A 545 14.21 -0.62 -1.90
N ILE A 546 13.70 0.28 -2.73
CA ILE A 546 12.30 0.29 -3.20
C ILE A 546 12.17 -0.30 -4.60
N GLN A 547 13.19 -0.12 -5.47
CA GLN A 547 13.17 -0.54 -6.87
C GLN A 547 14.19 -1.65 -7.15
N ALA A 548 13.72 -2.84 -7.46
CA ALA A 548 14.57 -4.02 -7.72
C ALA A 548 15.65 -3.84 -8.83
N GLY A 549 15.45 -2.88 -9.76
CA GLY A 549 16.42 -2.58 -10.82
C GLY A 549 17.62 -1.72 -10.38
N MET A 550 17.64 -1.20 -9.17
CA MET A 550 18.69 -0.32 -8.65
C MET A 550 19.54 -0.95 -7.53
N SER A 551 19.49 -2.27 -7.37
CA SER A 551 20.19 -3.01 -6.29
C SER A 551 21.70 -2.73 -6.20
N PHE A 552 22.35 -2.39 -7.31
CA PHE A 552 23.77 -2.00 -7.35
C PHE A 552 24.10 -0.84 -6.40
N TYR A 553 23.24 0.18 -6.33
CA TYR A 553 23.46 1.33 -5.42
C TYR A 553 23.29 0.94 -3.94
N GLY A 554 22.45 -0.06 -3.63
CA GLY A 554 22.28 -0.58 -2.29
C GLY A 554 23.55 -1.27 -1.73
N GLU A 555 24.44 -1.77 -2.60
CA GLU A 555 25.67 -2.42 -2.21
C GLU A 555 26.89 -1.47 -2.07
N MET A 556 26.76 -0.24 -2.57
CA MET A 556 27.84 0.76 -2.46
C MET A 556 28.06 1.18 -1.01
N PRO A 557 29.31 1.56 -0.62
CA PRO A 557 29.56 2.10 0.71
C PRO A 557 28.80 3.42 0.94
N ASP A 558 28.45 3.68 2.19
CA ASP A 558 27.90 4.98 2.61
C ASP A 558 29.04 6.00 2.61
N MET A 559 28.88 7.06 1.80
CA MET A 559 29.83 8.15 1.69
C MET A 559 29.40 9.30 2.61
N PHE A 560 30.23 9.60 3.61
CA PHE A 560 30.01 10.72 4.51
C PHE A 560 31.13 11.76 4.32
N ASN A 561 30.81 13.03 4.60
CA ASN A 561 31.80 14.07 4.74
C ASN A 561 31.98 14.39 6.23
N LEU A 562 33.21 14.29 6.69
CA LEU A 562 33.62 14.79 7.99
C LEU A 562 34.13 16.23 7.80
N VAL A 563 33.34 17.20 8.22
CA VAL A 563 33.62 18.61 8.03
C VAL A 563 34.25 19.16 9.32
N LEU A 564 35.48 19.63 9.23
CA LEU A 564 36.22 20.30 10.33
C LEU A 564 36.03 21.81 10.23
N ASN A 565 35.68 22.44 11.33
CA ASN A 565 35.57 23.89 11.40
C ASN A 565 36.96 24.52 11.65
N SER A 566 37.57 25.05 10.60
CA SER A 566 38.89 25.65 10.68
C SER A 566 38.96 26.91 11.55
N ASP A 567 37.83 27.55 11.84
CA ASP A 567 37.76 28.71 12.74
C ASP A 567 37.70 28.35 14.23
N HIS A 568 37.26 27.12 14.51
CA HIS A 568 37.05 26.70 15.88
C HIS A 568 38.38 26.56 16.66
N LYS A 569 38.40 27.02 17.90
CA LYS A 569 39.60 27.05 18.77
C LYS A 569 40.27 25.67 18.85
N LEU A 570 39.51 24.57 19.07
CA LEU A 570 40.08 23.24 19.21
C LEU A 570 40.75 22.72 17.92
N VAL A 571 40.24 23.09 16.73
CA VAL A 571 40.85 22.70 15.46
C VAL A 571 42.12 23.50 15.20
N LYS A 572 42.11 24.81 15.55
CA LYS A 572 43.31 25.65 15.51
C LYS A 572 44.40 25.15 16.46
N GLU A 573 44.04 24.72 17.66
CA GLU A 573 44.94 24.10 18.63
C GLU A 573 45.59 22.84 18.10
N VAL A 574 44.82 21.93 17.44
CA VAL A 574 45.35 20.71 16.82
C VAL A 574 46.41 21.04 15.76
N LEU A 575 46.18 22.05 14.90
CA LEU A 575 47.17 22.50 13.92
C LEU A 575 48.41 23.08 14.54
N ALA A 576 48.23 23.92 15.57
CA ALA A 576 49.38 24.56 16.26
C ALA A 576 50.24 23.56 17.03
N ASP A 577 49.64 22.55 17.62
CA ASP A 577 50.36 21.46 18.29
C ASP A 577 51.06 20.53 17.30
N GLU A 578 50.42 20.23 16.17
CA GLU A 578 51.02 19.44 15.07
C GLU A 578 52.28 20.15 14.54
N ASP A 579 52.21 21.44 14.24
CA ASP A 579 53.35 22.24 13.80
C ASP A 579 54.52 22.13 14.76
N LYS A 580 54.32 22.11 16.10
CA LYS A 580 55.37 21.96 17.08
C LYS A 580 55.97 20.55 17.16
N GLU A 581 55.09 19.53 17.13
CA GLU A 581 55.51 18.14 17.38
C GLU A 581 55.99 17.45 16.15
N CYS A 582 55.46 17.76 14.94
CA CYS A 582 55.72 17.02 13.71
C CYS A 582 56.71 17.75 12.78
N ALA A 583 56.91 19.08 12.88
CA ALA A 583 57.70 19.83 11.90
C ALA A 583 59.12 19.25 11.68
N ALA A 584 59.80 18.82 12.73
CA ALA A 584 61.16 18.26 12.62
C ALA A 584 61.19 16.90 11.89
N ALA A 585 60.14 16.10 12.02
CA ALA A 585 60.04 14.81 11.39
C ALA A 585 59.45 14.90 9.93
N VAL A 586 58.58 15.86 9.68
CA VAL A 586 57.93 16.09 8.40
C VAL A 586 58.88 16.79 7.41
N ALA A 587 59.68 17.76 7.85
CA ALA A 587 60.53 18.57 6.97
C ALA A 587 61.43 17.76 6.02
N PRO A 588 62.18 16.74 6.48
CA PRO A 588 63.04 15.96 5.56
C PRO A 588 62.22 15.13 4.53
N VAL A 589 61.08 14.56 4.97
CA VAL A 589 60.18 13.80 4.10
C VAL A 589 59.56 14.73 3.02
N GLN A 590 59.10 15.90 3.43
CA GLN A 590 58.53 16.90 2.51
C GLN A 590 59.57 17.38 1.48
N ALA A 591 60.83 17.66 1.90
CA ALA A 591 61.87 18.05 0.97
C ALA A 591 62.18 16.98 -0.08
N GLU A 592 62.15 15.71 0.32
CA GLU A 592 62.31 14.58 -0.61
C GLU A 592 61.11 14.42 -1.55
N MET A 593 59.89 14.58 -1.02
CA MET A 593 58.67 14.61 -1.83
C MET A 593 58.69 15.72 -2.86
N ASP A 594 59.11 16.92 -2.52
CA ASP A 594 59.20 18.05 -3.42
C ASP A 594 60.17 17.79 -4.59
N GLU A 595 61.33 17.19 -4.29
CA GLU A 595 62.31 16.80 -5.31
C GLU A 595 61.76 15.69 -6.22
N VAL A 596 61.14 14.64 -5.69
CA VAL A 596 60.48 13.57 -6.46
C VAL A 596 59.37 14.12 -7.34
N ASN A 597 58.56 15.01 -6.82
CA ASN A 597 57.46 15.65 -7.55
C ASN A 597 57.96 16.52 -8.70
N LYS A 598 59.06 17.26 -8.51
CA LYS A 598 59.70 18.05 -9.53
C LYS A 598 60.16 17.14 -10.67
N GLN A 599 60.85 16.04 -10.36
CA GLN A 599 61.34 15.07 -11.36
C GLN A 599 60.17 14.42 -12.11
N ARG A 600 59.08 14.04 -11.43
CA ARG A 600 57.87 13.51 -12.03
C ARG A 600 57.22 14.48 -13.01
N THR A 601 57.09 15.75 -12.59
CA THR A 601 56.48 16.79 -13.40
C THR A 601 57.27 17.09 -14.64
N ASP A 602 58.60 17.15 -14.54
CA ASP A 602 59.50 17.41 -15.63
C ASP A 602 59.48 16.25 -16.66
N LEU A 603 59.38 15.01 -16.22
CA LEU A 603 59.26 13.84 -17.09
C LEU A 603 57.87 13.79 -17.78
N LYS A 604 56.78 14.01 -17.03
CA LYS A 604 55.43 14.03 -17.56
C LYS A 604 55.25 15.17 -18.59
N LYS A 605 55.83 16.34 -18.37
CA LYS A 605 55.86 17.43 -19.36
C LYS A 605 56.59 17.04 -20.66
N LYS A 606 57.67 16.24 -20.57
CA LYS A 606 58.41 15.75 -21.78
C LYS A 606 57.58 14.71 -22.56
N GLN A 607 56.64 14.05 -21.93
CA GLN A 607 55.75 13.04 -22.51
C GLN A 607 54.45 13.65 -23.04
N GLU A 608 54.12 14.88 -22.65
CA GLU A 608 52.90 15.57 -23.04
C GLU A 608 52.78 15.71 -24.55
N GLY A 609 51.67 15.27 -25.13
CA GLY A 609 51.42 15.27 -26.58
C GLY A 609 52.04 14.09 -27.36
N LYS A 610 52.79 13.18 -26.73
CA LYS A 610 53.29 11.95 -27.40
C LYS A 610 52.27 10.81 -27.21
N LYS A 611 52.18 9.93 -28.21
CA LYS A 611 51.42 8.67 -28.04
C LYS A 611 52.19 7.74 -27.13
N ASP A 612 51.49 6.87 -26.42
CA ASP A 612 52.07 5.94 -25.46
C ASP A 612 53.15 5.01 -26.08
N GLU A 613 52.99 4.70 -27.37
CA GLU A 613 53.94 3.92 -28.18
C GLU A 613 55.25 4.67 -28.47
N ASP A 614 55.24 6.00 -28.50
CA ASP A 614 56.37 6.87 -28.79
C ASP A 614 57.20 7.26 -27.56
N ILE A 615 56.77 6.83 -26.38
CA ILE A 615 57.49 7.11 -25.13
C ILE A 615 58.49 5.97 -24.85
N PRO A 616 59.79 6.28 -24.71
CA PRO A 616 60.77 5.26 -24.40
C PRO A 616 60.47 4.49 -23.15
N THR A 617 60.62 3.16 -23.14
CA THR A 617 60.37 2.30 -21.98
C THR A 617 61.12 2.76 -20.74
N ALA A 618 62.36 3.19 -20.87
CA ALA A 618 63.17 3.71 -19.78
C ALA A 618 62.59 4.98 -19.14
N GLU A 619 61.84 5.83 -19.89
CA GLU A 619 61.17 6.99 -19.33
C GLU A 619 59.89 6.59 -18.60
N LYS A 620 59.15 5.58 -19.10
CA LYS A 620 57.99 5.01 -18.42
C LYS A 620 58.41 4.35 -17.10
N ASP A 621 59.44 3.54 -17.14
CA ASP A 621 59.97 2.85 -15.96
C ASP A 621 60.40 3.88 -14.88
N LYS A 622 61.07 4.99 -15.31
CA LYS A 622 61.46 6.05 -14.40
C LYS A 622 60.29 6.80 -13.78
N VAL A 623 59.20 7.04 -14.53
CA VAL A 623 57.98 7.62 -13.98
C VAL A 623 57.34 6.67 -12.95
N ASN A 624 57.26 5.38 -13.28
CA ASN A 624 56.73 4.38 -12.35
C ASN A 624 57.55 4.25 -11.05
N GLU A 625 58.89 4.35 -11.16
CA GLU A 625 59.77 4.37 -9.99
C GLU A 625 59.56 5.59 -9.10
N LEU A 626 59.44 6.77 -9.75
CA LEU A 626 59.14 8.02 -9.02
C LEU A 626 57.75 8.04 -8.42
N ASP A 627 56.76 7.47 -9.10
CA ASP A 627 55.39 7.31 -8.57
C ASP A 627 55.38 6.41 -7.34
N LYS A 628 56.10 5.28 -7.35
CA LYS A 628 56.24 4.39 -6.17
C LYS A 628 56.97 5.12 -5.01
N LYS A 629 58.05 5.81 -5.29
CA LYS A 629 58.78 6.58 -4.27
C LYS A 629 57.91 7.67 -3.66
N TRP A 630 57.12 8.34 -4.50
CA TRP A 630 56.16 9.33 -4.02
C TRP A 630 55.14 8.72 -3.05
N ASP A 631 54.57 7.56 -3.37
CA ASP A 631 53.61 6.85 -2.54
C ASP A 631 54.23 6.37 -1.20
N GLU A 632 55.48 5.91 -1.24
CA GLU A 632 56.24 5.53 -0.04
C GLU A 632 56.46 6.73 0.91
N LEU A 633 56.91 7.87 0.37
CA LEU A 633 57.13 9.09 1.12
C LEU A 633 55.82 9.66 1.68
N LYS A 634 54.76 9.60 0.88
CA LYS A 634 53.40 9.96 1.31
C LYS A 634 52.97 9.13 2.49
N THR A 635 53.12 7.80 2.41
CA THR A 635 52.80 6.87 3.48
C THR A 635 53.62 7.16 4.74
N GLN A 636 54.91 7.48 4.57
CA GLN A 636 55.78 7.87 5.70
C GLN A 636 55.29 9.17 6.36
N LYS A 637 54.93 10.19 5.58
CA LYS A 637 54.38 11.44 6.07
C LYS A 637 53.05 11.23 6.80
N GLU A 638 52.14 10.45 6.22
CA GLU A 638 50.89 10.07 6.86
C GLU A 638 51.11 9.31 8.16
N GLY A 639 52.13 8.46 8.26
CA GLY A 639 52.51 7.73 9.46
C GLY A 639 52.93 8.68 10.61
N ILE A 640 53.69 9.75 10.31
CA ILE A 640 54.07 10.79 11.31
C ILE A 640 52.81 11.45 11.88
N PHE A 641 51.86 11.82 11.02
CA PHE A 641 50.58 12.42 11.46
C PHE A 641 49.72 11.44 12.25
N ALA A 642 49.71 10.16 11.89
CA ALA A 642 48.98 9.13 12.62
C ALA A 642 49.54 8.92 14.04
N ASP A 643 50.87 8.90 14.19
CA ASP A 643 51.54 8.79 15.49
C ASP A 643 51.25 9.98 16.39
N TYR A 644 51.21 11.20 15.86
CA TYR A 644 50.78 12.39 16.56
C TYR A 644 49.33 12.29 16.96
N ALA A 645 48.42 11.97 16.02
CA ALA A 645 46.99 11.90 16.26
C ALA A 645 46.62 10.84 17.31
N ALA A 646 47.34 9.70 17.36
CA ALA A 646 47.13 8.68 18.38
C ALA A 646 47.43 9.15 19.81
N LYS A 647 48.33 10.14 19.97
CA LYS A 647 48.69 10.73 21.27
C LYS A 647 47.81 11.93 21.63
N ASN A 648 47.18 12.58 20.63
CA ASN A 648 46.36 13.75 20.82
C ASN A 648 44.93 13.38 21.24
N LYS A 649 44.59 13.62 22.51
CA LYS A 649 43.28 13.27 23.07
C LYS A 649 42.12 14.07 22.43
N VAL A 650 42.38 15.30 21.94
CA VAL A 650 41.37 16.19 21.37
C VAL A 650 40.88 15.65 20.05
N VAL A 651 41.78 15.17 19.16
CA VAL A 651 41.43 14.61 17.86
C VAL A 651 40.43 13.45 18.01
N ARG A 652 40.78 12.50 18.89
CA ARG A 652 39.91 11.35 19.13
C ARG A 652 38.58 11.73 19.74
N GLN A 653 38.59 12.68 20.67
CA GLN A 653 37.36 13.13 21.32
C GLN A 653 36.41 13.83 20.34
N LEU A 654 36.95 14.67 19.44
CA LEU A 654 36.15 15.34 18.42
C LEU A 654 35.50 14.35 17.45
N ILE A 655 36.26 13.35 16.97
CA ILE A 655 35.72 12.31 16.09
C ILE A 655 34.57 11.56 16.78
N ASP A 656 34.80 11.11 18.02
CA ASP A 656 33.80 10.33 18.75
C ASP A 656 32.53 11.16 19.06
N LEU A 657 32.67 12.47 19.30
CA LEU A 657 31.54 13.40 19.46
C LEU A 657 30.71 13.49 18.17
N ALA A 658 31.38 13.64 17.01
CA ALA A 658 30.67 13.71 15.72
C ALA A 658 29.96 12.38 15.39
N LEU A 659 30.61 11.24 15.64
CA LEU A 659 30.02 9.91 15.46
C LEU A 659 28.84 9.68 16.42
N LEU A 660 28.95 10.13 17.67
CA LEU A 660 27.87 10.03 18.67
C LEU A 660 26.64 10.83 18.22
N GLN A 661 26.85 12.07 17.79
CA GLN A 661 25.78 12.94 17.31
C GLN A 661 25.01 12.38 16.13
N ASN A 662 25.65 11.55 15.31
CA ASN A 662 25.05 10.90 14.14
C ASN A 662 24.62 9.43 14.41
N GLY A 663 24.55 9.00 15.69
CA GLY A 663 24.16 7.64 16.06
C GLY A 663 25.13 6.54 15.60
N MET A 664 26.33 6.92 15.15
CA MET A 664 27.34 6.01 14.59
C MET A 664 28.28 5.45 15.66
N LEU A 665 28.33 6.04 16.87
CA LEU A 665 29.17 5.58 17.98
C LEU A 665 28.42 4.59 18.86
N LYS A 666 28.81 3.31 18.82
CA LYS A 666 28.10 2.21 19.52
C LYS A 666 29.08 1.27 20.23
N GLY A 667 28.56 0.44 21.13
CA GLY A 667 29.29 -0.66 21.76
C GLY A 667 30.53 -0.23 22.53
N GLU A 668 31.67 -0.89 22.30
CA GLU A 668 32.92 -0.64 22.99
C GLU A 668 33.46 0.76 22.75
N ALA A 669 33.31 1.32 21.53
CA ALA A 669 33.74 2.66 21.18
C ALA A 669 33.01 3.73 22.02
N LEU A 670 31.69 3.58 22.21
CA LEU A 670 30.88 4.45 23.06
C LEU A 670 31.34 4.35 24.53
N ASN A 671 31.59 3.15 25.05
CA ASN A 671 32.07 2.96 26.42
C ASN A 671 33.45 3.62 26.65
N ASN A 672 34.36 3.49 25.68
CA ASN A 672 35.68 4.10 25.72
C ASN A 672 35.58 5.65 25.63
N PHE A 673 34.66 6.18 24.81
CA PHE A 673 34.37 7.61 24.76
C PHE A 673 33.88 8.14 26.12
N VAL A 674 32.92 7.46 26.75
CA VAL A 674 32.41 7.85 28.09
C VAL A 674 33.55 7.88 29.14
N LYS A 675 34.40 6.85 29.16
CA LYS A 675 35.55 6.82 30.08
C LYS A 675 36.49 8.04 29.88
N ARG A 676 36.87 8.33 28.64
CA ARG A 676 37.71 9.49 28.32
C ARG A 676 37.06 10.81 28.69
N SER A 677 35.74 10.92 28.43
CA SER A 677 35.00 12.13 28.79
C SER A 677 34.99 12.39 30.30
N ILE A 678 34.86 11.34 31.13
CA ILE A 678 34.95 11.44 32.58
C ILE A 678 36.35 11.89 33.01
N ASP A 679 37.39 11.40 32.36
CA ASP A 679 38.79 11.80 32.69
C ASP A 679 39.11 13.25 32.29
N LEU A 680 38.41 13.80 31.28
CA LEU A 680 38.53 15.21 30.88
C LEU A 680 37.77 16.18 31.80
N ILE A 681 36.77 15.70 32.54
CA ILE A 681 36.00 16.52 33.51
C ILE A 681 36.73 16.63 34.86
N LYS A 682 37.57 15.65 35.18
CA LYS A 682 38.42 15.70 36.40
C LYS A 682 39.60 16.65 36.22
#